data_543bec900fb9987c3f24635eff290fe8
#
_entry.id   543bec900fb9987c3f24635eff290fe8
#
_cell.length_a   1.000
_cell.length_b   1.000
_cell.length_c   1.000
_cell.angle_alpha   90.00
_cell.angle_beta   90.00
_cell.angle_gamma   90.00
#
_symmetry.space_group_name_H-M   'P 1'
#
loop_
_entity.id
_entity.type
_entity.pdbx_description
1 polymer ?
#
loop_
_entity_poly.entity_id
_entity_poly.type
_entity_poly.pdbx_seq_one_letter_code
_entity_poly.pdbx_strand_id
1 'polypeptide(L)'
;MRYLISIILFLAGTFLSGSVLANNSYTLSGTITDAETEEPISFAYLHIEELNRTTVADVNGRYEIRNVPSGNFTLSIHRIGYLTQTKEIVIKEADEVVDIQLRSTLAGSEAIDVVGQQENLEGSNLEHASKKVVGSDLRRNLGSTLSQTLSNLAGFDERSMGSAPGRPVIRGLGDERVLILQDGIRSGDVSAQSSDHAVTIDPVSAQEVEIARGPAALAYGSNAIGGVINVVRNQIEPNVPSRITGSATINGETVNTGLSAALDVTIPIKDFALSFDLNGRTASNISTPLGEVENTGYRSTNDAIGLSWVQDWGYLGGAFSTYLNHYGIPPDPQGHPNGVDIEMQKFQYDIKSEVILNKEFLKVIEGDFSIKNYTHKEIESNGSLGTQFGLVTTNAEIKARHNSFGFIDKGSFGIWGELEDYGVIGAGTPDANSYKFAAYLIEEADFNDLHLEGGIRFDWVLNQPLEDEPDSPIGNIRSRTFPALASSFAAIYSFSNRISTGVSLLHSFRAPSLEELYSEGPHLASYSYEIGNPELNPERGLAKELFIRYRSNRANAEFAIFHNDFSNYLYARDTGQPNNRRPDLNNYQFVGTEAVLYGTEFSADVQFLNNFVAEGSLSYTLAERTVPESEQQTTGYNSDTRPLPQIPPFKANFTFKYLNSDGLEIGSRVRFAAEQDRVGEFETSTEGYVLLDAFAQYRIDGRKFLHTFALNFNNVLNQEYYNHLSRIKDLRPEPGFNANLLYRIYF
;
A
#
# COMPACT_ATOMS: atom_id res chain seq x y z
N MET A 1 3.70 4.32 30.54
CA MET A 1 3.93 2.87 30.36
C MET A 1 3.24 1.97 31.40
N ARG A 2 3.51 2.04 32.74
CA ARG A 2 2.86 1.14 33.73
C ARG A 2 1.32 1.21 33.74
N TYR A 3 0.70 2.36 33.63
CA TYR A 3 -0.77 2.52 33.62
C TYR A 3 -1.42 2.05 32.33
N LEU A 4 -0.77 2.20 31.18
CA LEU A 4 -1.28 1.72 29.89
C LEU A 4 -1.27 0.19 29.82
N ILE A 5 -0.17 -0.44 30.28
CA ILE A 5 -0.07 -1.90 30.40
C ILE A 5 -1.15 -2.44 31.36
N SER A 6 -1.44 -1.73 32.45
CA SER A 6 -2.49 -2.13 33.40
C SER A 6 -3.90 -1.99 32.80
N ILE A 7 -4.16 -1.00 31.95
CA ILE A 7 -5.43 -0.83 31.24
C ILE A 7 -5.59 -1.91 30.17
N ILE A 8 -4.55 -2.22 29.42
CA ILE A 8 -4.54 -3.29 28.41
C ILE A 8 -4.75 -4.66 29.06
N LEU A 9 -4.06 -4.95 30.18
CA LEU A 9 -4.22 -6.18 30.94
C LEU A 9 -5.60 -6.27 31.61
N PHE A 10 -6.20 -5.15 32.05
CA PHE A 10 -7.54 -5.10 32.60
C PHE A 10 -8.59 -5.33 31.52
N LEU A 11 -8.44 -4.72 30.33
CA LEU A 11 -9.31 -4.95 29.17
C LEU A 11 -9.19 -6.39 28.67
N ALA A 12 -7.98 -6.94 28.53
CA ALA A 12 -7.77 -8.34 28.18
C ALA A 12 -8.36 -9.30 29.21
N GLY A 13 -8.25 -8.99 30.51
CA GLY A 13 -8.81 -9.79 31.59
C GLY A 13 -10.35 -9.78 31.65
N THR A 14 -11.00 -8.69 31.25
CA THR A 14 -12.47 -8.61 31.17
C THR A 14 -13.02 -9.33 29.95
N PHE A 15 -12.27 -9.42 28.85
CA PHE A 15 -12.65 -10.24 27.69
C PHE A 15 -12.56 -11.74 27.95
N LEU A 16 -11.63 -12.19 28.78
CA LEU A 16 -11.45 -13.62 29.14
C LEU A 16 -12.49 -14.15 30.14
N SER A 17 -13.22 -13.29 30.82
CA SER A 17 -14.24 -13.69 31.83
C SER A 17 -15.69 -13.71 31.30
N GLY A 18 -15.93 -13.32 30.07
CA GLY A 18 -17.20 -13.52 29.39
C GLY A 18 -17.37 -15.00 29.04
N SER A 19 -18.41 -15.67 29.54
CA SER A 19 -18.76 -17.00 29.08
C SER A 19 -18.96 -16.99 27.57
N VAL A 20 -17.98 -17.53 26.82
CA VAL A 20 -18.05 -17.77 25.39
C VAL A 20 -19.24 -18.70 25.18
N LEU A 21 -20.35 -18.17 24.69
CA LEU A 21 -21.49 -18.96 24.27
C LEU A 21 -21.03 -19.77 23.07
N ALA A 22 -20.86 -21.07 23.23
CA ALA A 22 -20.61 -21.97 22.11
C ALA A 22 -21.79 -21.82 21.12
N ASN A 23 -21.55 -21.12 20.02
CA ASN A 23 -22.44 -21.17 18.87
C ASN A 23 -22.20 -22.52 18.19
N ASN A 24 -23.28 -23.19 17.80
CA ASN A 24 -23.15 -24.38 16.96
C ASN A 24 -22.56 -23.93 15.63
N SER A 25 -21.44 -24.52 15.23
CA SER A 25 -20.82 -24.29 13.94
C SER A 25 -20.92 -25.53 13.06
N TYR A 26 -20.92 -25.31 11.78
CA TYR A 26 -21.16 -26.31 10.75
C TYR A 26 -20.04 -26.24 9.70
N THR A 27 -19.99 -27.26 8.86
CA THR A 27 -19.03 -27.34 7.75
C THR A 27 -19.74 -27.06 6.44
N LEU A 28 -19.23 -26.10 5.67
CA LEU A 28 -19.58 -25.91 4.27
C LEU A 28 -18.59 -26.68 3.42
N SER A 29 -19.05 -27.55 2.54
CA SER A 29 -18.19 -28.34 1.64
C SER A 29 -18.82 -28.43 0.25
N GLY A 30 -18.05 -28.92 -0.74
CA GLY A 30 -18.56 -29.16 -2.09
C GLY A 30 -17.45 -29.39 -3.09
N THR A 31 -17.82 -29.42 -4.36
CA THR A 31 -16.91 -29.61 -5.50
C THR A 31 -17.08 -28.47 -6.50
N ILE A 32 -15.97 -27.98 -7.04
CA ILE A 32 -15.94 -26.97 -8.08
C ILE A 32 -15.60 -27.66 -9.40
N THR A 33 -16.43 -27.44 -10.41
CA THR A 33 -16.26 -28.01 -11.75
C THR A 33 -16.37 -26.92 -12.83
N ASP A 34 -15.76 -27.20 -13.98
CA ASP A 34 -15.93 -26.37 -15.18
C ASP A 34 -17.37 -26.55 -15.74
N ALA A 35 -18.03 -25.46 -16.07
CA ALA A 35 -19.42 -25.47 -16.51
C ALA A 35 -19.61 -26.07 -17.94
N GLU A 36 -18.56 -26.21 -18.75
CA GLU A 36 -18.62 -26.74 -20.10
C GLU A 36 -18.07 -28.16 -20.18
N THR A 37 -16.97 -28.43 -19.45
CA THR A 37 -16.29 -29.74 -19.53
C THR A 37 -16.65 -30.67 -18.39
N GLU A 38 -17.27 -30.16 -17.32
CA GLU A 38 -17.58 -30.88 -16.06
C GLU A 38 -16.31 -31.40 -15.33
N GLU A 39 -15.12 -31.04 -15.78
CA GLU A 39 -13.88 -31.41 -15.12
C GLU A 39 -13.69 -30.66 -13.80
N PRO A 40 -13.10 -31.30 -12.77
CA PRO A 40 -12.81 -30.64 -11.50
C PRO A 40 -11.84 -29.48 -11.65
N ILE A 41 -12.19 -28.33 -11.03
CA ILE A 41 -11.31 -27.14 -11.00
C ILE A 41 -10.50 -27.17 -9.71
N SER A 42 -9.19 -27.45 -9.85
CA SER A 42 -8.24 -27.42 -8.75
C SER A 42 -7.83 -25.99 -8.36
N PHE A 43 -7.49 -25.78 -7.08
CA PHE A 43 -6.93 -24.54 -6.55
C PHE A 43 -7.82 -23.31 -6.76
N ALA A 44 -9.14 -23.47 -6.85
CA ALA A 44 -10.06 -22.36 -6.76
C ALA A 44 -10.08 -21.83 -5.33
N TYR A 45 -10.01 -20.53 -5.17
CA TYR A 45 -10.10 -19.83 -3.91
C TYR A 45 -11.58 -19.55 -3.59
N LEU A 46 -12.00 -19.86 -2.38
CA LEU A 46 -13.35 -19.61 -1.90
C LEU A 46 -13.28 -18.76 -0.64
N HIS A 47 -14.22 -17.84 -0.53
CA HIS A 47 -14.29 -16.89 0.56
C HIS A 47 -15.76 -16.66 0.98
N ILE A 48 -16.04 -16.79 2.28
CA ILE A 48 -17.32 -16.37 2.86
C ILE A 48 -17.14 -14.93 3.32
N GLU A 49 -17.75 -14.00 2.60
CA GLU A 49 -17.53 -12.56 2.76
C GLU A 49 -17.81 -12.06 4.19
N GLU A 50 -18.91 -12.47 4.79
CA GLU A 50 -19.35 -11.99 6.10
C GLU A 50 -18.54 -12.53 7.27
N LEU A 51 -17.78 -13.58 7.06
CA LEU A 51 -17.05 -14.29 8.12
C LEU A 51 -15.52 -14.22 7.94
N ASN A 52 -15.06 -13.62 6.84
CA ASN A 52 -13.67 -13.66 6.42
C ASN A 52 -13.06 -15.08 6.48
N ARG A 53 -13.87 -16.08 6.07
CA ARG A 53 -13.49 -17.49 6.05
C ARG A 53 -13.10 -17.89 4.65
N THR A 54 -11.89 -18.38 4.49
CA THR A 54 -11.33 -18.75 3.20
C THR A 54 -10.94 -20.21 3.14
N THR A 55 -10.93 -20.78 1.94
CA THR A 55 -10.34 -22.09 1.66
C THR A 55 -9.89 -22.16 0.20
N VAL A 56 -9.06 -23.15 -0.12
CA VAL A 56 -8.64 -23.42 -1.48
C VAL A 56 -9.05 -24.85 -1.85
N ALA A 57 -9.70 -25.00 -3.00
CA ALA A 57 -10.10 -26.30 -3.50
C ALA A 57 -8.89 -27.21 -3.75
N ASP A 58 -9.03 -28.50 -3.46
CA ASP A 58 -8.00 -29.50 -3.72
C ASP A 58 -7.86 -29.83 -5.23
N VAL A 59 -6.97 -30.74 -5.57
CA VAL A 59 -6.71 -31.19 -6.94
C VAL A 59 -7.93 -31.83 -7.63
N ASN A 60 -8.93 -32.26 -6.88
CA ASN A 60 -10.18 -32.82 -7.38
C ASN A 60 -11.31 -31.79 -7.34
N GLY A 61 -11.00 -30.51 -7.16
CA GLY A 61 -11.96 -29.44 -7.04
C GLY A 61 -12.76 -29.45 -5.74
N ARG A 62 -12.41 -30.27 -4.74
CA ARG A 62 -13.13 -30.37 -3.48
C ARG A 62 -12.68 -29.28 -2.52
N TYR A 63 -13.61 -28.67 -1.82
CA TYR A 63 -13.34 -27.67 -0.80
C TYR A 63 -14.09 -27.95 0.50
N GLU A 64 -13.58 -27.43 1.60
CA GLU A 64 -14.17 -27.53 2.94
C GLU A 64 -13.86 -26.24 3.70
N ILE A 65 -14.90 -25.58 4.24
CA ILE A 65 -14.80 -24.44 5.16
C ILE A 65 -15.45 -24.88 6.47
N ARG A 66 -14.65 -24.94 7.53
CA ARG A 66 -15.11 -25.36 8.87
C ARG A 66 -15.52 -24.14 9.68
N ASN A 67 -16.25 -24.43 10.77
CA ASN A 67 -16.61 -23.46 11.78
C ASN A 67 -17.49 -22.32 11.25
N VAL A 68 -18.39 -22.61 10.30
CA VAL A 68 -19.36 -21.66 9.76
C VAL A 68 -20.61 -21.66 10.65
N PRO A 69 -20.99 -20.53 11.28
CA PRO A 69 -22.21 -20.46 12.07
C PRO A 69 -23.46 -20.58 11.20
N SER A 70 -24.60 -20.82 11.80
CA SER A 70 -25.88 -20.73 11.08
C SER A 70 -26.18 -19.29 10.67
N GLY A 71 -26.63 -19.08 9.43
CA GLY A 71 -26.93 -17.75 8.89
C GLY A 71 -26.98 -17.72 7.37
N ASN A 72 -27.19 -16.54 6.83
CA ASN A 72 -27.09 -16.26 5.39
C ASN A 72 -25.74 -15.64 5.11
N PHE A 73 -25.05 -16.15 4.10
CA PHE A 73 -23.70 -15.72 3.77
C PHE A 73 -23.53 -15.62 2.24
N THR A 74 -22.62 -14.78 1.82
CA THR A 74 -22.17 -14.67 0.44
C THR A 74 -20.88 -15.47 0.28
N LEU A 75 -20.92 -16.52 -0.53
CA LEU A 75 -19.75 -17.31 -0.91
C LEU A 75 -19.23 -16.78 -2.25
N SER A 76 -18.02 -16.32 -2.24
CA SER A 76 -17.29 -15.86 -3.40
C SER A 76 -16.28 -16.89 -3.83
N ILE A 77 -16.21 -17.19 -5.13
CA ILE A 77 -15.37 -18.22 -5.70
C ILE A 77 -14.53 -17.61 -6.83
N HIS A 78 -13.24 -17.71 -6.68
CA HIS A 78 -12.27 -17.17 -7.62
C HIS A 78 -11.32 -18.25 -8.13
N ARG A 79 -11.07 -18.25 -9.43
CA ARG A 79 -10.05 -19.08 -10.08
C ARG A 79 -9.55 -18.41 -11.34
N ILE A 80 -8.22 -18.30 -11.49
CA ILE A 80 -7.59 -17.78 -12.70
C ILE A 80 -8.07 -18.54 -13.93
N GLY A 81 -8.54 -17.82 -14.96
CA GLY A 81 -9.10 -18.39 -16.17
C GLY A 81 -10.60 -18.69 -16.10
N TYR A 82 -11.26 -18.32 -15.00
CA TYR A 82 -12.70 -18.48 -14.80
C TYR A 82 -13.33 -17.16 -14.36
N LEU A 83 -14.60 -16.97 -14.71
CA LEU A 83 -15.38 -15.85 -14.17
C LEU A 83 -15.59 -16.07 -12.68
N THR A 84 -15.26 -15.08 -11.89
CA THR A 84 -15.61 -15.07 -10.47
C THR A 84 -17.10 -15.21 -10.30
N GLN A 85 -17.49 -16.04 -9.36
CA GLN A 85 -18.88 -16.29 -9.04
C GLN A 85 -19.14 -15.99 -7.58
N THR A 86 -20.14 -15.15 -7.30
CA THR A 86 -20.72 -14.99 -5.97
C THR A 86 -22.00 -15.80 -5.87
N LYS A 87 -22.22 -16.46 -4.71
CA LYS A 87 -23.39 -17.27 -4.47
C LYS A 87 -23.88 -17.06 -3.05
N GLU A 88 -25.13 -16.68 -2.93
CA GLU A 88 -25.80 -16.68 -1.62
C GLU A 88 -25.96 -18.10 -1.09
N ILE A 89 -25.54 -18.35 0.13
CA ILE A 89 -25.66 -19.63 0.83
C ILE A 89 -26.37 -19.45 2.15
N VAL A 90 -27.11 -20.45 2.55
CA VAL A 90 -27.87 -20.50 3.82
C VAL A 90 -27.37 -21.67 4.62
N ILE A 91 -26.61 -21.41 5.68
CA ILE A 91 -26.20 -22.44 6.64
C ILE A 91 -27.30 -22.57 7.67
N LYS A 92 -27.99 -23.70 7.65
CA LYS A 92 -28.99 -24.07 8.67
C LYS A 92 -28.27 -24.79 9.82
N GLU A 93 -29.00 -25.39 10.71
CA GLU A 93 -28.45 -26.13 11.86
C GLU A 93 -27.87 -27.52 11.43
N ALA A 94 -27.09 -27.57 10.31
CA ALA A 94 -26.46 -28.78 9.79
C ALA A 94 -25.31 -28.40 8.82
N ASP A 95 -24.40 -29.36 8.61
CA ASP A 95 -23.38 -29.25 7.55
C ASP A 95 -24.05 -29.11 6.19
N GLU A 96 -23.51 -28.23 5.33
CA GLU A 96 -24.11 -27.93 4.03
C GLU A 96 -23.13 -28.32 2.91
N VAL A 97 -23.67 -28.86 1.82
CA VAL A 97 -22.89 -29.22 0.63
C VAL A 97 -23.33 -28.36 -0.55
N VAL A 98 -22.42 -27.56 -1.10
CA VAL A 98 -22.70 -26.64 -2.19
C VAL A 98 -21.73 -26.90 -3.34
N ASP A 99 -22.20 -27.59 -4.39
CA ASP A 99 -21.43 -27.76 -5.61
C ASP A 99 -21.52 -26.50 -6.48
N ILE A 100 -20.41 -26.16 -7.16
CA ILE A 100 -20.23 -24.93 -7.89
C ILE A 100 -19.69 -25.24 -9.30
N GLN A 101 -20.29 -24.59 -10.30
CA GLN A 101 -19.82 -24.68 -11.68
C GLN A 101 -19.31 -23.31 -12.12
N LEU A 102 -18.01 -23.18 -12.40
CA LEU A 102 -17.43 -21.96 -12.92
C LEU A 102 -17.40 -21.97 -14.45
N ARG A 103 -17.64 -20.82 -15.04
CA ARG A 103 -17.49 -20.62 -16.50
C ARG A 103 -16.09 -20.15 -16.80
N SER A 104 -15.42 -20.82 -17.73
CA SER A 104 -14.12 -20.38 -18.22
C SER A 104 -14.20 -19.00 -18.87
N THR A 105 -13.21 -18.17 -18.64
CA THR A 105 -13.02 -16.89 -19.31
C THR A 105 -11.57 -16.70 -19.68
N LEU A 106 -11.34 -16.12 -20.86
CA LEU A 106 -10.00 -15.76 -21.34
C LEU A 106 -9.69 -14.27 -21.12
N ALA A 107 -10.70 -13.47 -20.75
CA ALA A 107 -10.46 -12.14 -20.23
C ALA A 107 -9.74 -12.29 -18.88
N GLY A 108 -8.65 -11.55 -18.70
CA GLY A 108 -7.89 -11.59 -17.45
C GLY A 108 -8.79 -11.30 -16.26
N SER A 109 -9.37 -12.36 -15.69
CA SER A 109 -10.36 -12.29 -14.62
C SER A 109 -9.77 -11.66 -13.34
N GLU A 110 -8.47 -11.58 -13.23
CA GLU A 110 -7.78 -10.93 -12.12
C GLU A 110 -7.94 -9.40 -12.12
N ALA A 111 -8.11 -8.78 -13.31
CA ALA A 111 -8.37 -7.34 -13.42
C ALA A 111 -9.87 -6.99 -13.33
N ILE A 112 -10.76 -7.97 -13.58
CA ILE A 112 -12.21 -7.78 -13.54
C ILE A 112 -12.79 -7.95 -12.15
N ASP A 113 -12.04 -8.59 -11.27
CA ASP A 113 -12.48 -9.00 -9.93
C ASP A 113 -12.35 -7.92 -8.85
N VAL A 114 -12.22 -6.69 -9.26
CA VAL A 114 -12.15 -5.53 -8.34
C VAL A 114 -13.53 -5.14 -7.79
N VAL A 115 -14.55 -5.91 -8.09
CA VAL A 115 -15.91 -5.59 -7.67
C VAL A 115 -16.41 -6.61 -6.68
N GLY A 116 -16.16 -6.39 -5.43
CA GLY A 116 -16.91 -7.05 -4.40
C GLY A 116 -16.15 -7.77 -3.32
N GLN A 117 -14.84 -7.58 -3.18
CA GLN A 117 -14.14 -8.21 -2.08
C GLN A 117 -12.98 -7.41 -1.55
N GLN A 118 -13.31 -6.55 -0.63
CA GLN A 118 -12.38 -5.76 0.15
C GLN A 118 -12.53 -6.09 1.61
N GLU A 119 -12.28 -7.33 1.96
CA GLU A 119 -12.41 -7.72 3.35
C GLU A 119 -11.15 -7.51 4.17
N ASN A 120 -10.00 -7.30 3.53
CA ASN A 120 -8.78 -7.00 4.27
C ASN A 120 -8.59 -5.50 4.50
N LEU A 121 -9.15 -4.64 3.63
CA LEU A 121 -9.32 -3.23 3.93
C LEU A 121 -10.68 -3.05 4.58
N GLU A 122 -10.73 -3.14 5.91
CA GLU A 122 -11.83 -2.73 6.80
C GLU A 122 -13.11 -3.57 6.82
N GLY A 123 -13.21 -4.68 6.09
CA GLY A 123 -14.42 -5.49 6.12
C GLY A 123 -15.70 -4.76 5.74
N SER A 124 -15.58 -3.64 5.05
CA SER A 124 -16.66 -2.93 4.40
C SER A 124 -16.39 -2.97 2.90
N ASN A 125 -17.36 -3.45 2.12
CA ASN A 125 -17.27 -3.43 0.66
C ASN A 125 -17.45 -2.00 0.14
N LEU A 126 -16.53 -1.09 0.50
CA LEU A 126 -16.54 0.27 -0.01
C LEU A 126 -16.29 0.23 -1.51
N GLU A 127 -17.34 0.39 -2.29
CA GLU A 127 -17.27 0.34 -3.77
C GLU A 127 -16.48 1.49 -4.36
N HIS A 128 -16.27 2.54 -3.56
CA HIS A 128 -15.54 3.70 -4.00
C HIS A 128 -14.04 3.44 -4.02
N ALA A 129 -13.43 3.60 -5.19
CA ALA A 129 -11.99 3.77 -5.42
C ALA A 129 -11.03 2.76 -4.77
N SER A 130 -11.37 1.48 -4.70
CA SER A 130 -10.40 0.47 -4.28
C SER A 130 -9.96 -0.39 -5.44
N LYS A 131 -8.72 -0.87 -5.36
CA LYS A 131 -8.09 -1.72 -6.37
C LYS A 131 -7.23 -2.78 -5.69
N LYS A 132 -7.26 -4.01 -6.22
CA LYS A 132 -6.34 -5.08 -5.84
C LYS A 132 -5.37 -5.38 -6.97
N VAL A 133 -4.11 -5.64 -6.64
CA VAL A 133 -3.09 -6.12 -7.56
C VAL A 133 -2.67 -7.50 -7.09
N VAL A 134 -3.06 -8.50 -7.86
CA VAL A 134 -2.92 -9.92 -7.51
C VAL A 134 -2.38 -10.75 -8.68
N GLY A 135 -2.02 -11.99 -8.44
CA GLY A 135 -1.81 -13.03 -9.43
C GLY A 135 -0.85 -12.67 -10.57
N SER A 136 -1.31 -12.70 -11.82
CA SER A 136 -0.48 -12.43 -13.01
C SER A 136 -0.07 -10.97 -13.08
N ASP A 137 -0.92 -10.05 -12.67
CA ASP A 137 -0.64 -8.61 -12.68
C ASP A 137 0.44 -8.24 -11.67
N LEU A 138 0.38 -8.83 -10.47
CA LEU A 138 1.44 -8.63 -9.46
C LEU A 138 2.78 -9.19 -9.97
N ARG A 139 2.80 -10.40 -10.54
CA ARG A 139 4.04 -11.01 -11.07
C ARG A 139 4.62 -10.25 -12.26
N ARG A 140 3.75 -9.74 -13.16
CA ARG A 140 4.16 -8.93 -14.33
C ARG A 140 4.79 -7.61 -13.93
N ASN A 141 4.27 -6.99 -12.87
CA ASN A 141 4.70 -5.67 -12.41
C ASN A 141 5.72 -5.72 -11.27
N LEU A 142 6.07 -6.92 -10.78
CA LEU A 142 6.98 -7.07 -9.64
C LEU A 142 8.31 -6.35 -9.89
N GLY A 143 8.59 -5.35 -9.08
CA GLY A 143 9.81 -4.55 -9.11
C GLY A 143 10.69 -4.77 -7.88
N SER A 144 11.79 -4.01 -7.80
CA SER A 144 12.67 -4.01 -6.63
C SER A 144 12.02 -3.33 -5.41
N THR A 145 11.09 -2.42 -5.61
CA THR A 145 10.37 -1.71 -4.56
C THR A 145 8.86 -1.86 -4.71
N LEU A 146 8.11 -1.58 -3.64
CA LEU A 146 6.65 -1.52 -3.68
C LEU A 146 6.18 -0.43 -4.68
N SER A 147 6.82 0.73 -4.68
CA SER A 147 6.50 1.83 -5.60
C SER A 147 6.72 1.43 -7.06
N GLN A 148 7.83 0.79 -7.37
CA GLN A 148 8.10 0.29 -8.72
C GLN A 148 7.05 -0.74 -9.17
N THR A 149 6.64 -1.63 -8.27
CA THR A 149 5.59 -2.62 -8.53
C THR A 149 4.26 -1.96 -8.91
N LEU A 150 3.94 -0.79 -8.35
CA LEU A 150 2.69 -0.08 -8.58
C LEU A 150 2.76 1.00 -9.68
N SER A 151 3.95 1.42 -10.11
CA SER A 151 4.18 2.59 -10.97
C SER A 151 3.53 2.53 -12.37
N ASN A 152 3.12 1.34 -12.81
CA ASN A 152 2.42 1.14 -14.09
C ASN A 152 0.89 1.29 -13.98
N LEU A 153 0.34 1.47 -12.78
CA LEU A 153 -1.08 1.72 -12.58
C LEU A 153 -1.43 3.17 -12.88
N ALA A 154 -2.69 3.43 -13.29
CA ALA A 154 -3.16 4.79 -13.51
C ALA A 154 -3.08 5.61 -12.21
N GLY A 155 -2.49 6.81 -12.27
CA GLY A 155 -2.32 7.71 -11.14
C GLY A 155 -1.24 7.33 -10.13
N PHE A 156 -0.45 6.28 -10.40
CA PHE A 156 0.66 5.86 -9.55
C PHE A 156 2.00 6.23 -10.16
N ASP A 157 2.89 6.68 -9.30
CA ASP A 157 4.25 7.05 -9.62
C ASP A 157 5.20 6.58 -8.53
N GLU A 158 6.49 6.70 -8.80
CA GLU A 158 7.56 6.36 -7.87
C GLU A 158 8.45 7.55 -7.61
N ARG A 159 8.60 7.92 -6.35
CA ARG A 159 9.71 8.76 -5.89
C ARG A 159 10.84 7.84 -5.46
N SER A 160 11.99 7.96 -6.08
CA SER A 160 13.12 7.06 -5.84
C SER A 160 14.43 7.81 -5.65
N MET A 161 15.41 7.13 -5.05
CA MET A 161 16.77 7.61 -4.89
C MET A 161 17.77 6.44 -5.01
N GLY A 162 17.69 5.70 -6.10
CA GLY A 162 18.48 4.49 -6.35
C GLY A 162 17.64 3.21 -6.37
N SER A 163 18.26 2.06 -6.08
CA SER A 163 17.64 0.73 -6.27
C SER A 163 16.67 0.30 -5.20
N ALA A 164 16.96 0.65 -3.95
CA ALA A 164 16.20 0.17 -2.79
C ALA A 164 15.25 1.21 -2.21
N PRO A 165 15.60 2.50 -2.09
CA PRO A 165 14.66 3.49 -1.63
C PRO A 165 13.70 3.88 -2.74
N GLY A 166 12.43 3.62 -2.50
CA GLY A 166 11.34 3.99 -3.40
C GLY A 166 10.03 4.09 -2.65
N ARG A 167 9.29 5.18 -2.86
CA ARG A 167 8.02 5.43 -2.21
C ARG A 167 6.91 5.70 -3.21
N PRO A 168 5.73 5.07 -3.05
CA PRO A 168 4.59 5.32 -3.93
C PRO A 168 4.11 6.77 -3.83
N VAL A 169 3.75 7.32 -4.98
CA VAL A 169 3.08 8.59 -5.14
C VAL A 169 1.75 8.34 -5.84
N ILE A 170 0.66 8.86 -5.31
CA ILE A 170 -0.68 8.72 -5.87
C ILE A 170 -1.20 10.10 -6.24
N ARG A 171 -1.48 10.35 -7.53
CA ARG A 171 -1.98 11.63 -8.05
C ARG A 171 -1.09 12.83 -7.66
N GLY A 172 0.22 12.63 -7.65
CA GLY A 172 1.19 13.65 -7.22
C GLY A 172 1.32 13.82 -5.69
N LEU A 173 0.53 13.08 -4.90
CA LEU A 173 0.61 13.06 -3.44
C LEU A 173 1.51 11.91 -2.98
N GLY A 174 2.49 12.22 -2.17
CA GLY A 174 3.43 11.25 -1.59
C GLY A 174 3.63 11.47 -0.09
N ASP A 175 4.69 10.88 0.45
CA ASP A 175 5.15 11.02 1.83
C ASP A 175 4.05 10.62 2.83
N GLU A 176 3.82 11.40 3.87
CA GLU A 176 2.79 11.15 4.89
C GLU A 176 1.34 11.15 4.37
N ARG A 177 1.10 11.54 3.11
CA ARG A 177 -0.24 11.57 2.49
C ARG A 177 -0.66 10.25 1.86
N VAL A 178 0.28 9.30 1.73
CA VAL A 178 0.04 7.92 1.30
C VAL A 178 0.44 6.99 2.43
N LEU A 179 -0.56 6.34 3.04
CA LEU A 179 -0.30 5.38 4.11
C LEU A 179 0.10 4.03 3.53
N ILE A 180 1.16 3.45 4.08
CA ILE A 180 1.63 2.11 3.72
C ILE A 180 1.41 1.19 4.91
N LEU A 181 0.67 0.11 4.66
CA LEU A 181 0.31 -0.90 5.64
C LEU A 181 0.86 -2.26 5.25
N GLN A 182 1.07 -3.10 6.22
CA GLN A 182 1.29 -4.53 6.08
C GLN A 182 0.26 -5.28 6.91
N ASP A 183 -0.55 -6.12 6.26
CA ASP A 183 -1.65 -6.85 6.91
C ASP A 183 -2.56 -5.91 7.76
N GLY A 184 -2.88 -4.72 7.25
CA GLY A 184 -3.71 -3.71 7.90
C GLY A 184 -3.00 -2.83 8.94
N ILE A 185 -1.76 -3.11 9.30
CA ILE A 185 -0.99 -2.39 10.32
C ILE A 185 0.02 -1.45 9.63
N ARG A 186 0.14 -0.18 10.08
CA ARG A 186 1.09 0.80 9.52
C ARG A 186 2.52 0.27 9.53
N SER A 187 3.34 0.60 8.51
CA SER A 187 4.71 0.11 8.35
C SER A 187 5.62 0.45 9.55
N GLY A 188 5.43 1.62 10.18
CA GLY A 188 6.21 2.05 11.35
C GLY A 188 7.69 2.22 11.04
N ASP A 189 7.99 2.89 9.94
CA ASP A 189 9.32 3.29 9.49
C ASP A 189 9.35 4.79 9.16
N VAL A 190 10.52 5.32 8.91
CA VAL A 190 10.71 6.74 8.57
C VAL A 190 10.73 7.00 7.05
N SER A 191 10.22 6.07 6.23
CA SER A 191 10.26 6.19 4.77
C SER A 191 9.44 7.36 4.23
N ALA A 192 8.49 7.90 5.00
CA ALA A 192 7.71 9.08 4.63
C ALA A 192 8.48 10.40 4.81
N GLN A 193 9.56 10.39 5.56
CA GLN A 193 10.30 11.60 5.93
C GLN A 193 11.28 12.02 4.85
N SER A 194 11.95 11.05 4.20
CA SER A 194 12.93 11.35 3.16
C SER A 194 12.95 10.30 2.04
N SER A 195 13.40 10.70 0.86
CA SER A 195 13.39 9.87 -0.35
C SER A 195 14.50 8.80 -0.38
N ASP A 196 15.51 8.91 0.45
CA ASP A 196 16.58 7.93 0.63
C ASP A 196 16.19 6.81 1.61
N HIS A 197 15.11 6.98 2.37
CA HIS A 197 14.61 5.98 3.29
C HIS A 197 13.72 4.95 2.59
N ALA A 198 14.15 3.69 2.54
CA ALA A 198 13.36 2.62 1.94
C ALA A 198 12.13 2.26 2.80
N VAL A 199 11.02 1.90 2.14
CA VAL A 199 9.86 1.27 2.79
C VAL A 199 10.25 -0.10 3.31
N THR A 200 9.88 -0.44 4.55
CA THR A 200 10.24 -1.71 5.19
C THR A 200 9.33 -2.87 4.80
N ILE A 201 8.95 -2.94 3.53
CA ILE A 201 8.11 -3.99 2.96
C ILE A 201 8.73 -4.46 1.64
N ASP A 202 8.92 -5.77 1.51
CA ASP A 202 9.42 -6.38 0.28
C ASP A 202 8.26 -6.91 -0.57
N PRO A 203 8.10 -6.47 -1.83
CA PRO A 203 6.98 -6.88 -2.66
C PRO A 203 7.04 -8.34 -3.13
N VAL A 204 8.19 -9.03 -3.05
CA VAL A 204 8.33 -10.41 -3.53
C VAL A 204 7.52 -11.40 -2.68
N SER A 205 7.32 -11.11 -1.38
CA SER A 205 6.52 -11.90 -0.47
C SER A 205 5.03 -11.52 -0.46
N ALA A 206 4.65 -10.46 -1.18
CA ALA A 206 3.26 -10.04 -1.25
C ALA A 206 2.39 -11.11 -1.92
N GLN A 207 1.30 -11.49 -1.29
CA GLN A 207 0.24 -12.30 -1.90
C GLN A 207 -0.67 -11.40 -2.74
N GLU A 208 -1.00 -10.24 -2.20
CA GLU A 208 -1.75 -9.19 -2.89
C GLU A 208 -1.33 -7.80 -2.39
N VAL A 209 -1.62 -6.78 -3.18
CA VAL A 209 -1.50 -5.37 -2.79
C VAL A 209 -2.85 -4.71 -2.98
N GLU A 210 -3.40 -4.20 -1.90
CA GLU A 210 -4.69 -3.52 -1.87
C GLU A 210 -4.48 -2.01 -1.83
N ILE A 211 -5.32 -1.30 -2.53
CA ILE A 211 -5.24 0.16 -2.64
C ILE A 211 -6.62 0.74 -2.34
N ALA A 212 -6.73 1.58 -1.32
CA ALA A 212 -7.96 2.29 -0.99
C ALA A 212 -7.77 3.80 -1.14
N ARG A 213 -8.79 4.46 -1.67
CA ARG A 213 -8.87 5.92 -1.81
C ARG A 213 -10.23 6.44 -1.33
N GLY A 214 -10.35 7.75 -1.15
CA GLY A 214 -11.62 8.36 -0.74
C GLY A 214 -12.11 7.91 0.63
N PRO A 215 -13.43 7.64 0.82
CA PRO A 215 -14.01 7.25 2.10
C PRO A 215 -13.33 6.04 2.76
N ALA A 216 -12.95 5.03 1.98
CA ALA A 216 -12.29 3.83 2.47
C ALA A 216 -10.95 4.13 3.18
N ALA A 217 -10.24 5.16 2.76
CA ALA A 217 -8.95 5.53 3.34
C ALA A 217 -9.08 6.19 4.72
N LEU A 218 -10.24 6.80 5.03
CA LEU A 218 -10.44 7.58 6.26
C LEU A 218 -10.27 6.75 7.53
N ALA A 219 -10.69 5.50 7.52
CA ALA A 219 -10.58 4.62 8.67
C ALA A 219 -9.13 4.40 9.10
N TYR A 220 -8.20 4.31 8.16
CA TYR A 220 -6.78 4.09 8.44
C TYR A 220 -6.05 5.35 8.90
N GLY A 221 -6.54 6.54 8.52
CA GLY A 221 -5.95 7.80 8.95
C GLY A 221 -6.53 9.01 8.25
N SER A 222 -6.68 10.09 9.00
CA SER A 222 -7.12 11.38 8.46
C SER A 222 -6.12 12.00 7.47
N ASN A 223 -4.87 11.54 7.48
CA ASN A 223 -3.79 11.96 6.57
C ASN A 223 -3.74 11.18 5.24
N ALA A 224 -4.59 10.16 5.06
CA ALA A 224 -4.61 9.33 3.85
C ALA A 224 -5.30 10.01 2.64
N ILE A 225 -5.05 11.30 2.40
CA ILE A 225 -5.68 12.03 1.28
C ILE A 225 -5.24 11.51 -0.09
N GLY A 226 -4.02 11.02 -0.21
CA GLY A 226 -3.53 10.34 -1.41
C GLY A 226 -4.05 8.90 -1.52
N GLY A 227 -4.30 8.26 -0.39
CA GLY A 227 -4.78 6.89 -0.30
C GLY A 227 -3.99 6.03 0.68
N VAL A 228 -4.37 4.75 0.69
CA VAL A 228 -3.78 3.69 1.51
C VAL A 228 -3.32 2.55 0.60
N ILE A 229 -2.14 2.02 0.85
CA ILE A 229 -1.61 0.83 0.20
C ILE A 229 -1.38 -0.21 1.28
N ASN A 230 -2.09 -1.33 1.21
CA ASN A 230 -1.93 -2.45 2.13
C ASN A 230 -1.29 -3.64 1.42
N VAL A 231 -0.16 -4.10 1.91
CA VAL A 231 0.52 -5.30 1.41
C VAL A 231 0.13 -6.48 2.28
N VAL A 232 -0.58 -7.42 1.69
CA VAL A 232 -1.08 -8.60 2.39
C VAL A 232 -0.05 -9.73 2.29
N ARG A 233 0.37 -10.22 3.45
CA ARG A 233 1.30 -11.34 3.62
C ARG A 233 0.68 -12.50 4.41
N ASN A 234 -0.42 -12.26 5.14
CA ASN A 234 -1.10 -13.24 6.00
C ASN A 234 -0.16 -13.89 7.03
N GLN A 235 0.61 -13.07 7.72
CA GLN A 235 1.53 -13.57 8.77
C GLN A 235 0.77 -14.18 9.96
N ILE A 236 -0.45 -13.74 10.21
CA ILE A 236 -1.38 -14.28 11.21
C ILE A 236 -2.60 -14.78 10.45
N GLU A 237 -2.71 -16.09 10.28
CA GLU A 237 -3.78 -16.72 9.51
C GLU A 237 -5.10 -16.70 10.27
N PRO A 238 -6.18 -16.14 9.73
CA PRO A 238 -7.48 -16.13 10.35
C PRO A 238 -8.19 -17.51 10.29
N ASN A 239 -7.65 -18.44 9.50
CA ASN A 239 -8.23 -19.75 9.23
C ASN A 239 -7.20 -20.87 9.39
N VAL A 240 -7.64 -22.08 9.74
CA VAL A 240 -6.79 -23.27 9.72
C VAL A 240 -7.01 -24.01 8.40
N PRO A 241 -6.02 -24.06 7.51
CA PRO A 241 -6.18 -24.79 6.25
C PRO A 241 -6.33 -26.29 6.46
N SER A 242 -7.00 -26.97 5.55
CA SER A 242 -7.22 -28.43 5.65
C SER A 242 -5.94 -29.25 5.44
N ARG A 243 -4.90 -28.66 4.86
CA ARG A 243 -3.59 -29.26 4.58
C ARG A 243 -2.51 -28.21 4.67
N ILE A 244 -1.24 -28.61 4.58
CA ILE A 244 -0.14 -27.64 4.41
C ILE A 244 -0.33 -26.93 3.07
N THR A 245 -0.31 -25.60 3.12
CA THR A 245 -0.43 -24.70 1.96
C THR A 245 0.72 -23.73 1.94
N GLY A 246 1.02 -23.19 0.77
CA GLY A 246 2.04 -22.17 0.65
C GLY A 246 2.54 -21.97 -0.77
N SER A 247 3.55 -21.13 -0.91
CA SER A 247 4.26 -20.93 -2.17
C SER A 247 5.77 -20.81 -1.98
N ALA A 248 6.52 -21.17 -3.02
CA ALA A 248 7.95 -20.89 -3.10
C ALA A 248 8.22 -20.14 -4.41
N THR A 249 8.97 -19.04 -4.32
CA THR A 249 9.30 -18.16 -5.44
C THR A 249 10.80 -18.00 -5.57
N ILE A 250 11.30 -18.03 -6.80
CA ILE A 250 12.66 -17.59 -7.15
C ILE A 250 12.52 -16.58 -8.30
N ASN A 251 13.24 -15.48 -8.20
CA ASN A 251 13.24 -14.43 -9.21
C ASN A 251 14.68 -13.98 -9.47
N GLY A 252 15.07 -13.88 -10.75
CA GLY A 252 16.36 -13.36 -11.18
C GLY A 252 16.21 -12.25 -12.18
N GLU A 253 17.07 -11.24 -12.12
CA GLU A 253 17.06 -10.09 -13.02
C GLU A 253 18.46 -9.70 -13.50
N THR A 254 18.54 -9.16 -14.73
CA THR A 254 19.84 -8.92 -15.37
C THR A 254 20.39 -7.52 -15.14
N VAL A 255 19.51 -6.52 -14.92
CA VAL A 255 19.92 -5.10 -14.86
C VAL A 255 20.88 -4.78 -13.70
N ASN A 256 20.82 -5.56 -12.63
CA ASN A 256 21.64 -5.44 -11.42
C ASN A 256 22.19 -6.79 -10.95
N THR A 257 22.13 -7.84 -11.81
CA THR A 257 22.49 -9.22 -11.46
C THR A 257 21.76 -9.69 -10.20
N GLY A 258 20.48 -9.29 -10.09
CA GLY A 258 19.66 -9.50 -8.90
C GLY A 258 19.14 -10.94 -8.78
N LEU A 259 19.04 -11.41 -7.55
CA LEU A 259 18.41 -12.66 -7.18
C LEU A 259 17.53 -12.47 -5.96
N SER A 260 16.30 -12.97 -6.00
CA SER A 260 15.41 -13.02 -4.84
C SER A 260 14.75 -14.39 -4.71
N ALA A 261 14.49 -14.78 -3.46
CA ALA A 261 13.75 -15.99 -3.14
C ALA A 261 12.78 -15.71 -1.99
N ALA A 262 11.59 -16.30 -2.07
CA ALA A 262 10.58 -16.22 -1.02
C ALA A 262 9.94 -17.60 -0.81
N LEU A 263 9.59 -17.90 0.43
CA LEU A 263 8.87 -19.09 0.85
C LEU A 263 7.81 -18.68 1.87
N ASP A 264 6.56 -18.90 1.57
CA ASP A 264 5.46 -18.84 2.52
C ASP A 264 4.89 -20.24 2.74
N VAL A 265 4.61 -20.60 3.99
CA VAL A 265 4.05 -21.92 4.36
C VAL A 265 3.14 -21.77 5.55
N THR A 266 1.90 -22.29 5.44
CA THR A 266 0.97 -22.44 6.56
C THR A 266 0.77 -23.92 6.87
N ILE A 267 1.00 -24.30 8.13
CA ILE A 267 0.92 -25.66 8.65
C ILE A 267 -0.26 -25.75 9.63
N PRO A 268 -1.32 -26.54 9.31
CA PRO A 268 -2.41 -26.77 10.23
C PRO A 268 -2.02 -27.73 11.36
N ILE A 269 -2.28 -27.35 12.61
CA ILE A 269 -2.03 -28.18 13.80
C ILE A 269 -3.30 -28.18 14.66
N LYS A 270 -4.25 -29.04 14.37
CA LYS A 270 -5.61 -29.05 14.96
C LYS A 270 -6.30 -27.69 14.75
N ASP A 271 -6.50 -26.96 15.83
CA ASP A 271 -7.16 -25.64 15.84
C ASP A 271 -6.15 -24.50 15.67
N PHE A 272 -4.88 -24.81 15.38
CA PHE A 272 -3.83 -23.80 15.19
C PHE A 272 -3.37 -23.78 13.74
N ALA A 273 -3.07 -22.59 13.25
CA ALA A 273 -2.34 -22.35 12.02
C ALA A 273 -0.95 -21.78 12.36
N LEU A 274 0.11 -22.48 11.97
CA LEU A 274 1.49 -22.01 12.11
C LEU A 274 1.98 -21.55 10.76
N SER A 275 2.32 -20.25 10.63
CA SER A 275 2.79 -19.62 9.40
C SER A 275 4.28 -19.30 9.45
N PHE A 276 4.95 -19.49 8.33
CA PHE A 276 6.32 -19.04 8.08
C PHE A 276 6.35 -18.27 6.77
N ASP A 277 6.97 -17.10 6.80
CA ASP A 277 7.25 -16.29 5.63
C ASP A 277 8.74 -15.93 5.66
N LEU A 278 9.50 -16.42 4.69
CA LEU A 278 10.95 -16.26 4.60
C LEU A 278 11.27 -15.67 3.24
N ASN A 279 11.99 -14.57 3.21
CA ASN A 279 12.39 -13.96 1.96
C ASN A 279 13.79 -13.33 2.05
N GLY A 280 14.53 -13.43 0.96
CA GLY A 280 15.83 -12.80 0.84
C GLY A 280 16.09 -12.34 -0.58
N ARG A 281 16.79 -11.21 -0.68
CA ARG A 281 17.15 -10.57 -1.95
C ARG A 281 18.59 -10.06 -1.91
N THR A 282 19.24 -10.07 -3.07
CA THR A 282 20.54 -9.44 -3.27
C THR A 282 20.65 -8.95 -4.70
N ALA A 283 21.29 -7.79 -4.88
CA ALA A 283 21.60 -7.24 -6.19
C ALA A 283 22.90 -6.46 -6.14
N SER A 284 23.59 -6.44 -7.26
CA SER A 284 24.75 -5.58 -7.52
C SER A 284 24.27 -4.20 -7.97
N ASN A 285 25.20 -3.36 -8.40
CA ASN A 285 24.88 -2.04 -8.95
C ASN A 285 24.00 -2.13 -10.20
N ILE A 286 23.16 -1.10 -10.39
CA ILE A 286 22.27 -1.00 -11.55
C ILE A 286 23.05 -0.63 -12.82
N SER A 287 22.73 -1.31 -13.91
CA SER A 287 23.15 -0.96 -15.26
C SER A 287 22.15 -0.03 -15.93
N THR A 288 22.62 1.11 -16.43
CA THR A 288 21.83 2.06 -17.22
C THR A 288 22.34 2.09 -18.67
N PRO A 289 21.64 2.73 -19.61
CA PRO A 289 22.16 2.92 -20.97
C PRO A 289 23.50 3.66 -21.04
N LEU A 290 23.84 4.47 -20.02
CA LEU A 290 25.10 5.22 -19.92
C LEU A 290 26.19 4.49 -19.13
N GLY A 291 25.91 3.30 -18.62
CA GLY A 291 26.82 2.49 -17.82
C GLY A 291 26.29 2.15 -16.44
N GLU A 292 27.14 1.57 -15.61
CA GLU A 292 26.80 1.18 -14.24
C GLU A 292 26.73 2.39 -13.31
N VAL A 293 25.74 2.43 -12.44
CA VAL A 293 25.61 3.44 -11.39
C VAL A 293 26.21 2.88 -10.10
N GLU A 294 27.33 3.46 -9.69
CA GLU A 294 28.03 3.06 -8.48
C GLU A 294 27.16 3.21 -7.23
N ASN A 295 27.42 2.38 -6.23
CA ASN A 295 26.74 2.37 -4.93
C ASN A 295 25.21 2.28 -5.02
N THR A 296 24.69 1.35 -5.84
CA THR A 296 23.26 1.06 -5.96
C THR A 296 22.90 -0.39 -5.66
N GLY A 297 23.87 -1.19 -5.24
CA GLY A 297 23.64 -2.55 -4.79
C GLY A 297 22.83 -2.61 -3.52
N TYR A 298 22.11 -3.73 -3.28
CA TYR A 298 21.38 -3.94 -2.05
C TYR A 298 21.32 -5.41 -1.63
N ARG A 299 21.05 -5.64 -0.36
CA ARG A 299 20.80 -6.96 0.23
C ARG A 299 19.74 -6.82 1.32
N SER A 300 18.66 -7.60 1.23
CA SER A 300 17.59 -7.58 2.22
C SER A 300 17.12 -8.98 2.61
N THR A 301 16.59 -9.09 3.84
CA THR A 301 15.77 -10.22 4.31
C THR A 301 14.53 -9.69 5.00
N ASN A 302 13.40 -10.38 4.83
CA ASN A 302 12.13 -10.01 5.44
C ASN A 302 11.39 -11.28 5.86
N ASP A 303 11.61 -11.70 7.10
CA ASP A 303 11.20 -12.99 7.62
C ASP A 303 10.11 -12.83 8.67
N ALA A 304 9.18 -13.79 8.76
CA ALA A 304 8.17 -13.82 9.79
C ALA A 304 7.83 -15.25 10.23
N ILE A 305 7.38 -15.36 11.47
CA ILE A 305 6.73 -16.53 12.03
C ILE A 305 5.46 -16.09 12.74
N GLY A 306 4.34 -16.77 12.47
CA GLY A 306 3.05 -16.51 13.08
C GLY A 306 2.39 -17.77 13.61
N LEU A 307 1.55 -17.60 14.60
CA LEU A 307 0.72 -18.65 15.18
C LEU A 307 -0.67 -18.10 15.47
N SER A 308 -1.70 -18.75 14.93
CA SER A 308 -3.10 -18.42 15.18
C SER A 308 -3.80 -19.58 15.85
N TRP A 309 -4.61 -19.27 16.84
CA TRP A 309 -5.61 -20.16 17.43
C TRP A 309 -6.98 -19.78 16.90
N VAL A 310 -7.58 -20.68 16.12
CA VAL A 310 -8.84 -20.46 15.43
C VAL A 310 -9.92 -21.35 16.05
N GLN A 311 -11.06 -20.74 16.36
CA GLN A 311 -12.21 -21.39 16.96
C GLN A 311 -13.52 -20.90 16.31
N ASP A 312 -14.65 -21.46 16.71
CA ASP A 312 -15.97 -21.05 16.22
C ASP A 312 -16.33 -19.59 16.51
N TRP A 313 -15.75 -19.04 17.58
CA TRP A 313 -15.95 -17.64 17.96
C TRP A 313 -15.07 -16.65 17.19
N GLY A 314 -14.10 -17.11 16.40
CA GLY A 314 -13.14 -16.27 15.69
C GLY A 314 -11.70 -16.77 15.84
N TYR A 315 -10.72 -15.87 15.93
CA TYR A 315 -9.33 -16.24 16.13
C TYR A 315 -8.59 -15.25 17.04
N LEU A 316 -7.48 -15.74 17.60
CA LEU A 316 -6.43 -14.96 18.27
C LEU A 316 -5.10 -15.46 17.75
N GLY A 317 -4.27 -14.53 17.23
CA GLY A 317 -2.95 -14.89 16.72
C GLY A 317 -1.88 -13.89 17.10
N GLY A 318 -0.63 -14.33 16.98
CA GLY A 318 0.54 -13.49 17.16
C GLY A 318 1.61 -13.80 16.11
N ALA A 319 2.36 -12.79 15.71
CA ALA A 319 3.49 -12.92 14.79
C ALA A 319 4.71 -12.14 15.28
N PHE A 320 5.86 -12.65 14.90
CA PHE A 320 7.13 -11.93 15.00
C PHE A 320 7.71 -11.84 13.60
N SER A 321 8.12 -10.64 13.19
CA SER A 321 8.77 -10.42 11.90
C SER A 321 10.00 -9.54 12.01
N THR A 322 10.91 -9.73 11.05
CA THR A 322 12.15 -8.98 10.91
C THR A 322 12.28 -8.44 9.50
N TYR A 323 12.82 -7.23 9.36
CA TYR A 323 13.24 -6.67 8.10
C TYR A 323 14.66 -6.12 8.28
N LEU A 324 15.61 -6.69 7.53
CA LEU A 324 16.99 -6.25 7.50
C LEU A 324 17.32 -5.83 6.07
N ASN A 325 17.86 -4.62 5.88
CA ASN A 325 18.23 -4.13 4.57
C ASN A 325 19.54 -3.36 4.64
N HIS A 326 20.41 -3.63 3.71
CA HIS A 326 21.64 -2.87 3.47
C HIS A 326 21.66 -2.46 2.01
N TYR A 327 21.76 -1.17 1.73
CA TYR A 327 21.77 -0.63 0.38
C TYR A 327 22.62 0.63 0.28
N GLY A 328 23.06 0.92 -0.93
CA GLY A 328 23.82 2.14 -1.22
C GLY A 328 22.93 3.24 -1.79
N ILE A 329 23.31 4.48 -1.50
CA ILE A 329 22.86 5.71 -2.16
C ILE A 329 23.96 6.15 -3.13
N PRO A 330 23.63 6.43 -4.42
CA PRO A 330 24.61 6.79 -5.43
C PRO A 330 25.46 8.01 -5.06
N PRO A 331 26.68 8.12 -5.58
CA PRO A 331 27.51 9.31 -5.40
C PRO A 331 26.87 10.58 -5.95
N ASP A 332 26.91 11.65 -5.16
CA ASP A 332 26.66 13.02 -5.61
C ASP A 332 27.97 13.82 -5.58
N PRO A 333 28.43 14.36 -6.72
CA PRO A 333 29.69 15.14 -6.79
C PRO A 333 29.70 16.37 -5.87
N GLN A 334 28.54 16.91 -5.52
CA GLN A 334 28.43 18.12 -4.69
C GLN A 334 28.32 17.81 -3.19
N GLY A 335 27.68 16.69 -2.81
CA GLY A 335 27.47 16.31 -1.41
C GLY A 335 28.37 15.16 -0.97
N HIS A 336 28.13 13.96 -1.49
CA HIS A 336 28.83 12.72 -1.14
C HIS A 336 29.45 12.07 -2.37
N PRO A 337 30.67 12.45 -2.78
CA PRO A 337 31.30 12.00 -4.02
C PRO A 337 31.55 10.48 -4.07
N ASN A 338 31.47 9.78 -2.95
CA ASN A 338 31.62 8.32 -2.87
C ASN A 338 30.33 7.58 -2.49
N GLY A 339 29.19 8.30 -2.37
CA GLY A 339 27.93 7.73 -1.90
C GLY A 339 27.87 7.48 -0.40
N VAL A 340 26.73 6.99 0.06
CA VAL A 340 26.42 6.66 1.46
C VAL A 340 25.85 5.24 1.51
N ASP A 341 26.25 4.44 2.49
CA ASP A 341 25.66 3.13 2.75
C ASP A 341 24.61 3.22 3.84
N ILE A 342 23.49 2.55 3.64
CA ILE A 342 22.39 2.52 4.58
C ILE A 342 22.28 1.12 5.19
N GLU A 343 22.28 1.04 6.53
CA GLU A 343 21.91 -0.15 7.28
C GLU A 343 20.57 0.06 7.98
N MET A 344 19.57 -0.74 7.63
CA MET A 344 18.23 -0.65 8.14
C MET A 344 17.82 -1.95 8.82
N GLN A 345 17.19 -1.85 9.99
CA GLN A 345 16.68 -2.98 10.77
C GLN A 345 15.30 -2.63 11.33
N LYS A 346 14.35 -3.57 11.21
CA LYS A 346 13.05 -3.50 11.89
C LYS A 346 12.73 -4.85 12.51
N PHE A 347 12.32 -4.83 13.77
CA PHE A 347 11.75 -5.96 14.51
C PHE A 347 10.32 -5.62 14.88
N GLN A 348 9.38 -6.50 14.58
CA GLN A 348 7.96 -6.25 14.77
C GLN A 348 7.29 -7.42 15.45
N TYR A 349 6.43 -7.11 16.43
CA TYR A 349 5.59 -8.06 17.16
C TYR A 349 4.14 -7.65 16.98
N ASP A 350 3.32 -8.54 16.43
CA ASP A 350 1.92 -8.31 16.16
C ASP A 350 1.04 -9.27 16.94
N ILE A 351 -0.11 -8.79 17.39
CA ILE A 351 -1.22 -9.60 17.91
C ILE A 351 -2.47 -9.16 17.18
N LYS A 352 -3.22 -10.11 16.63
CA LYS A 352 -4.52 -9.89 16.00
C LYS A 352 -5.56 -10.80 16.58
N SER A 353 -6.78 -10.30 16.69
CA SER A 353 -7.93 -11.06 17.13
C SER A 353 -9.19 -10.65 16.40
N GLU A 354 -10.05 -11.61 16.16
CA GLU A 354 -11.41 -11.40 15.67
C GLU A 354 -12.37 -12.20 16.52
N VAL A 355 -13.46 -11.59 16.96
CA VAL A 355 -14.52 -12.23 17.72
C VAL A 355 -15.86 -12.06 16.99
N ILE A 356 -16.40 -13.17 16.49
CA ILE A 356 -17.67 -13.23 15.79
C ILE A 356 -18.79 -13.29 16.85
N LEU A 357 -19.59 -12.26 16.94
CA LEU A 357 -20.63 -12.14 17.96
C LEU A 357 -22.00 -12.65 17.48
N ASN A 358 -22.33 -12.45 16.21
CA ASN A 358 -23.63 -12.76 15.60
C ASN A 358 -24.81 -12.27 16.45
N LYS A 359 -24.70 -11.07 17.04
CA LYS A 359 -25.76 -10.41 17.78
C LYS A 359 -26.60 -9.56 16.83
N GLU A 360 -27.81 -9.21 17.25
CA GLU A 360 -28.73 -8.40 16.45
C GLU A 360 -28.08 -7.13 15.88
N PHE A 361 -27.28 -6.44 16.68
CA PHE A 361 -26.58 -5.22 16.26
C PHE A 361 -25.10 -5.45 15.91
N LEU A 362 -24.32 -6.11 16.77
CA LEU A 362 -22.88 -6.31 16.56
C LEU A 362 -22.60 -7.65 15.87
N LYS A 363 -21.89 -7.58 14.74
CA LYS A 363 -21.49 -8.74 13.94
C LYS A 363 -20.13 -9.28 14.39
N VAL A 364 -19.11 -8.43 14.43
CA VAL A 364 -17.70 -8.79 14.67
C VAL A 364 -17.02 -7.70 15.48
N ILE A 365 -16.08 -8.08 16.35
CA ILE A 365 -15.12 -7.19 16.97
C ILE A 365 -13.74 -7.66 16.58
N GLU A 366 -12.92 -6.75 16.10
CA GLU A 366 -11.52 -6.96 15.72
C GLU A 366 -10.61 -6.19 16.67
N GLY A 367 -9.43 -6.73 16.94
CA GLY A 367 -8.43 -6.09 17.78
C GLY A 367 -7.04 -6.33 17.23
N ASP A 368 -6.28 -5.26 17.04
CA ASP A 368 -4.90 -5.27 16.58
C ASP A 368 -4.00 -4.61 17.61
N PHE A 369 -2.83 -5.18 17.82
CA PHE A 369 -1.77 -4.60 18.64
C PHE A 369 -0.41 -4.88 17.99
N SER A 370 0.45 -3.87 17.92
CA SER A 370 1.77 -4.01 17.32
C SER A 370 2.82 -3.18 18.06
N ILE A 371 4.01 -3.77 18.23
CA ILE A 371 5.23 -3.06 18.67
C ILE A 371 6.29 -3.23 17.60
N LYS A 372 6.90 -2.13 17.18
CA LYS A 372 7.96 -2.08 16.17
C LYS A 372 9.17 -1.35 16.73
N ASN A 373 10.33 -1.91 16.47
CA ASN A 373 11.62 -1.27 16.77
C ASN A 373 12.40 -1.14 15.46
N TYR A 374 12.52 0.08 14.99
CA TYR A 374 13.19 0.44 13.75
C TYR A 374 14.47 1.21 14.02
N THR A 375 15.51 0.89 13.27
CA THR A 375 16.79 1.62 13.26
C THR A 375 17.29 1.76 11.82
N HIS A 376 17.76 2.95 11.48
CA HIS A 376 18.34 3.31 10.20
C HIS A 376 19.65 4.02 10.45
N LYS A 377 20.73 3.58 9.82
CA LYS A 377 22.07 4.17 9.93
C LYS A 377 22.57 4.58 8.57
N GLU A 378 23.02 5.80 8.46
CA GLU A 378 23.77 6.33 7.32
C GLU A 378 25.27 6.19 7.61
N ILE A 379 25.96 5.46 6.75
CA ILE A 379 27.39 5.17 6.92
C ILE A 379 28.14 5.81 5.79
N GLU A 380 29.06 6.68 6.15
CA GLU A 380 29.97 7.35 5.21
C GLU A 380 30.90 6.35 4.53
N SER A 381 31.40 6.68 3.34
CA SER A 381 32.31 5.82 2.56
C SER A 381 33.60 5.44 3.30
N ASN A 382 33.98 6.18 4.32
CA ASN A 382 35.13 5.87 5.21
C ASN A 382 34.77 4.91 6.36
N GLY A 383 33.50 4.45 6.43
CA GLY A 383 32.96 3.57 7.48
C GLY A 383 32.54 4.29 8.77
N SER A 384 32.60 5.63 8.84
CA SER A 384 32.10 6.37 9.98
C SER A 384 30.58 6.50 9.96
N LEU A 385 29.96 6.48 11.13
CA LEU A 385 28.55 6.77 11.28
C LEU A 385 28.30 8.27 11.00
N GLY A 386 27.49 8.58 10.01
CA GLY A 386 26.97 9.91 9.72
C GLY A 386 25.78 10.22 10.60
N THR A 387 24.60 9.67 10.24
CA THR A 387 23.36 9.85 10.99
C THR A 387 22.78 8.50 11.38
N GLN A 388 22.10 8.44 12.52
CA GLN A 388 21.30 7.28 12.90
C GLN A 388 19.93 7.74 13.37
N PHE A 389 18.90 7.14 12.79
CA PHE A 389 17.50 7.31 13.18
C PHE A 389 17.03 6.09 13.96
N GLY A 390 16.33 6.32 15.05
CA GLY A 390 15.67 5.30 15.85
C GLY A 390 14.19 5.62 16.00
N LEU A 391 13.31 4.63 15.82
CA LEU A 391 11.88 4.79 15.99
C LEU A 391 11.30 3.54 16.66
N VAL A 392 10.73 3.71 17.85
CA VAL A 392 9.91 2.67 18.48
C VAL A 392 8.44 3.08 18.35
N THR A 393 7.66 2.26 17.64
CA THR A 393 6.22 2.50 17.46
C THR A 393 5.43 1.43 18.20
N THR A 394 4.44 1.85 18.99
CA THR A 394 3.44 0.96 19.58
C THR A 394 2.07 1.44 19.15
N ASN A 395 1.28 0.58 18.50
CA ASN A 395 -0.08 0.91 18.12
C ASN A 395 -1.08 -0.16 18.54
N ALA A 396 -2.30 0.27 18.78
CA ALA A 396 -3.43 -0.60 19.11
C ALA A 396 -4.70 -0.07 18.46
N GLU A 397 -5.55 -0.99 18.00
CA GLU A 397 -6.87 -0.70 17.45
C GLU A 397 -7.90 -1.67 18.00
N ILE A 398 -9.11 -1.18 18.20
CA ILE A 398 -10.31 -1.98 18.42
C ILE A 398 -11.37 -1.45 17.46
N LYS A 399 -11.87 -2.33 16.61
CA LYS A 399 -12.88 -2.04 15.61
C LYS A 399 -14.08 -2.98 15.79
N ALA A 400 -15.28 -2.46 15.61
CA ALA A 400 -16.51 -3.25 15.60
C ALA A 400 -17.27 -3.04 14.32
N ARG A 401 -17.74 -4.13 13.71
CA ARG A 401 -18.65 -4.11 12.57
C ARG A 401 -20.07 -4.43 13.05
N HIS A 402 -21.05 -3.74 12.51
CA HIS A 402 -22.46 -3.96 12.88
C HIS A 402 -23.28 -4.48 11.69
N ASN A 403 -24.42 -5.07 12.03
CA ASN A 403 -25.44 -5.47 11.07
C ASN A 403 -26.32 -4.27 10.69
N SER A 404 -27.15 -4.44 9.67
CA SER A 404 -28.08 -3.40 9.23
C SER A 404 -28.99 -2.91 10.36
N PHE A 405 -29.22 -1.62 10.41
CA PHE A 405 -30.21 -1.00 11.29
C PHE A 405 -30.81 0.25 10.65
N GLY A 406 -32.13 0.38 10.69
CA GLY A 406 -32.83 1.48 10.04
C GLY A 406 -32.63 1.51 8.54
N PHE A 407 -31.97 2.56 8.03
CA PHE A 407 -31.63 2.71 6.61
C PHE A 407 -30.12 2.45 6.34
N ILE A 408 -29.37 2.12 7.36
CA ILE A 408 -27.95 1.75 7.25
C ILE A 408 -27.87 0.25 7.01
N ASP A 409 -27.15 -0.17 5.99
CA ASP A 409 -27.00 -1.58 5.63
C ASP A 409 -25.85 -2.24 6.37
N LYS A 410 -24.73 -1.55 6.49
CA LYS A 410 -23.53 -2.01 7.19
C LYS A 410 -22.67 -0.83 7.59
N GLY A 411 -21.76 -1.06 8.52
CA GLY A 411 -20.79 -0.05 8.92
C GLY A 411 -19.81 -0.57 9.96
N SER A 412 -18.86 0.28 10.29
CA SER A 412 -17.84 0.01 11.29
C SER A 412 -17.54 1.24 12.12
N PHE A 413 -17.17 1.02 13.37
CA PHE A 413 -16.64 2.06 14.24
C PHE A 413 -15.47 1.53 15.05
N GLY A 414 -14.53 2.39 15.36
CA GLY A 414 -13.33 1.97 16.06
C GLY A 414 -12.62 3.09 16.80
N ILE A 415 -11.69 2.66 17.62
CA ILE A 415 -10.72 3.51 18.31
C ILE A 415 -9.31 3.00 17.99
N TRP A 416 -8.41 3.92 17.74
CA TRP A 416 -7.03 3.64 17.40
C TRP A 416 -6.09 4.53 18.22
N GLY A 417 -4.93 4.01 18.58
CA GLY A 417 -3.90 4.78 19.26
C GLY A 417 -2.51 4.36 18.81
N GLU A 418 -1.58 5.34 18.77
CA GLU A 418 -0.17 5.12 18.42
C GLU A 418 0.74 5.95 19.30
N LEU A 419 1.82 5.33 19.76
CA LEU A 419 2.90 5.96 20.49
C LEU A 419 4.18 5.79 19.68
N GLU A 420 4.89 6.88 19.44
CA GLU A 420 6.19 6.90 18.79
C GLU A 420 7.23 7.47 19.75
N ASP A 421 8.37 6.81 19.84
CA ASP A 421 9.59 7.26 20.52
C ASP A 421 10.66 7.38 19.43
N TYR A 422 11.00 8.64 19.09
CA TYR A 422 11.87 9.00 17.97
C TYR A 422 13.15 9.66 18.48
N GLY A 423 14.28 9.20 17.98
CA GLY A 423 15.59 9.76 18.32
C GLY A 423 16.53 9.79 17.12
N VAL A 424 17.39 10.81 17.06
CA VAL A 424 18.38 11.00 16.02
C VAL A 424 19.77 11.22 16.61
N ILE A 425 20.77 10.50 16.10
CA ILE A 425 22.18 10.70 16.43
C ILE A 425 22.87 11.27 15.20
N GLY A 426 23.67 12.31 15.37
CA GLY A 426 24.43 12.95 14.28
C GLY A 426 23.78 14.18 13.64
N ALA A 427 22.55 14.53 14.06
CA ALA A 427 21.87 15.77 13.68
C ALA A 427 21.47 16.59 14.92
N GLY A 428 21.10 17.86 14.73
CA GLY A 428 20.62 18.73 15.80
C GLY A 428 19.14 18.56 16.13
N THR A 429 18.49 17.53 15.59
CA THR A 429 17.08 17.21 15.86
C THR A 429 16.94 16.65 17.27
N PRO A 430 16.06 17.20 18.14
CA PRO A 430 15.86 16.67 19.48
C PRO A 430 15.13 15.34 19.44
N ASP A 431 15.44 14.48 20.42
CA ASP A 431 14.63 13.30 20.71
C ASP A 431 13.21 13.73 21.10
N ALA A 432 12.20 13.02 20.59
CA ALA A 432 10.82 13.41 20.78
C ALA A 432 9.87 12.22 20.81
N ASN A 433 8.74 12.38 21.50
CA ASN A 433 7.63 11.44 21.51
C ASN A 433 6.45 11.99 20.73
N SER A 434 5.74 11.11 20.02
CA SER A 434 4.44 11.42 19.45
C SER A 434 3.36 10.50 20.03
N TYR A 435 2.26 11.09 20.45
CA TYR A 435 1.08 10.39 20.99
C TYR A 435 -0.09 10.69 20.08
N LYS A 436 -0.68 9.65 19.50
CA LYS A 436 -1.80 9.80 18.57
C LYS A 436 -2.98 8.97 19.07
N PHE A 437 -4.16 9.54 18.98
CA PHE A 437 -5.43 8.88 19.30
C PHE A 437 -6.45 9.22 18.22
N ALA A 438 -7.28 8.26 17.83
CA ALA A 438 -8.40 8.48 16.94
C ALA A 438 -9.63 7.65 17.33
N ALA A 439 -10.80 8.20 16.97
CA ALA A 439 -12.07 7.47 16.97
C ALA A 439 -12.78 7.75 15.66
N TYR A 440 -13.39 6.72 15.06
CA TYR A 440 -14.01 6.83 13.75
C TYR A 440 -15.31 6.03 13.65
N LEU A 441 -16.13 6.43 12.68
CA LEU A 441 -17.37 5.78 12.26
C LEU A 441 -17.45 5.85 10.73
N ILE A 442 -17.76 4.72 10.10
CA ILE A 442 -18.01 4.61 8.67
C ILE A 442 -19.28 3.85 8.45
N GLU A 443 -20.16 4.36 7.60
CA GLU A 443 -21.50 3.84 7.35
C GLU A 443 -21.79 3.74 5.86
N GLU A 444 -22.56 2.73 5.47
CA GLU A 444 -23.01 2.49 4.11
C GLU A 444 -24.52 2.24 4.07
N ALA A 445 -25.15 2.76 3.02
CA ALA A 445 -26.59 2.61 2.82
C ALA A 445 -26.91 2.44 1.32
N ASP A 446 -27.72 1.43 1.00
CA ASP A 446 -28.16 1.09 -0.34
C ASP A 446 -29.63 1.47 -0.56
N PHE A 447 -29.91 2.29 -1.57
CA PHE A 447 -31.22 2.73 -1.97
C PHE A 447 -31.49 2.34 -3.43
N ASN A 448 -31.78 1.08 -3.70
CA ASN A 448 -31.92 0.50 -5.05
C ASN A 448 -30.64 0.72 -5.88
N ASP A 449 -30.69 1.72 -6.80
CA ASP A 449 -29.59 2.04 -7.71
C ASP A 449 -28.60 3.07 -7.13
N LEU A 450 -28.83 3.58 -5.91
CA LEU A 450 -28.00 4.57 -5.25
C LEU A 450 -27.32 3.93 -4.03
N HIS A 451 -26.00 3.91 -4.04
CA HIS A 451 -25.15 3.52 -2.91
C HIS A 451 -24.54 4.77 -2.29
N LEU A 452 -24.63 4.89 -0.97
CA LEU A 452 -24.07 5.99 -0.19
C LEU A 452 -23.05 5.46 0.81
N GLU A 453 -21.92 6.14 0.91
CA GLU A 453 -20.89 5.90 1.91
C GLU A 453 -20.62 7.19 2.68
N GLY A 454 -20.44 7.10 3.99
CA GLY A 454 -20.13 8.24 4.84
C GLY A 454 -19.18 7.88 5.96
N GLY A 455 -18.25 8.77 6.27
CA GLY A 455 -17.30 8.55 7.34
C GLY A 455 -17.00 9.83 8.13
N ILE A 456 -16.74 9.65 9.41
CA ILE A 456 -16.26 10.70 10.31
C ILE A 456 -15.15 10.15 11.19
N ARG A 457 -14.09 10.94 11.39
CA ARG A 457 -12.96 10.56 12.22
C ARG A 457 -12.48 11.77 13.02
N PHE A 458 -12.31 11.56 14.30
CA PHE A 458 -11.64 12.52 15.18
C PHE A 458 -10.22 12.03 15.45
N ASP A 459 -9.23 12.90 15.27
CA ASP A 459 -7.83 12.65 15.59
C ASP A 459 -7.34 13.66 16.63
N TRP A 460 -6.49 13.19 17.51
CA TRP A 460 -5.74 14.00 18.46
C TRP A 460 -4.27 13.58 18.44
N VAL A 461 -3.38 14.53 18.13
CA VAL A 461 -1.93 14.30 18.05
C VAL A 461 -1.21 15.25 19.00
N LEU A 462 -0.32 14.71 19.81
CA LEU A 462 0.61 15.45 20.65
C LEU A 462 2.04 15.08 20.23
N ASN A 463 2.78 16.04 19.71
CA ASN A 463 4.21 15.95 19.46
C ASN A 463 4.96 16.65 20.60
N GLN A 464 5.84 15.91 21.27
CA GLN A 464 6.50 16.34 22.49
C GLN A 464 8.01 16.07 22.41
N PRO A 465 8.86 17.11 22.22
CA PRO A 465 10.29 16.97 22.41
C PRO A 465 10.59 16.58 23.85
N LEU A 466 11.67 15.84 24.08
CA LEU A 466 12.06 15.43 25.44
C LEU A 466 12.53 16.64 26.26
N GLU A 467 13.11 17.64 25.61
CA GLU A 467 13.54 18.90 26.23
C GLU A 467 12.99 20.07 25.38
N ASP A 468 12.46 21.08 26.05
CA ASP A 468 12.04 22.33 25.40
C ASP A 468 13.29 23.20 25.14
N GLU A 469 13.39 23.72 23.89
CA GLU A 469 14.49 24.60 23.48
C GLU A 469 13.93 25.93 22.96
N PRO A 470 13.66 26.92 23.85
CA PRO A 470 13.02 28.16 23.46
C PRO A 470 13.88 29.06 22.55
N ASP A 471 15.21 28.92 22.64
CA ASP A 471 16.20 29.70 21.90
C ASP A 471 16.89 28.90 20.78
N SER A 472 16.26 27.83 20.28
CA SER A 472 16.80 27.04 19.17
C SER A 472 16.92 27.88 17.87
N PRO A 473 17.94 27.62 17.03
CA PRO A 473 18.12 28.34 15.77
C PRO A 473 16.91 28.27 14.82
N ILE A 474 16.10 27.22 14.93
CA ILE A 474 14.89 27.00 14.10
C ILE A 474 13.62 27.59 14.70
N GLY A 475 13.69 28.15 15.91
CA GLY A 475 12.55 28.71 16.64
C GLY A 475 12.32 28.05 18.00
N ASN A 476 11.17 28.32 18.61
CA ASN A 476 10.84 27.80 19.95
C ASN A 476 10.37 26.36 19.88
N ILE A 477 11.28 25.41 20.14
CA ILE A 477 10.98 23.98 20.22
C ILE A 477 10.21 23.71 21.51
N ARG A 478 8.99 23.19 21.38
CA ARG A 478 8.06 22.89 22.49
C ARG A 478 7.03 21.87 22.10
N SER A 479 6.34 21.32 23.05
CA SER A 479 5.20 20.43 22.80
C SER A 479 4.11 21.11 21.96
N ARG A 480 3.57 20.40 20.98
CA ARG A 480 2.50 20.86 20.06
C ARG A 480 1.34 19.84 20.03
N THR A 481 0.13 20.33 20.13
CA THR A 481 -1.09 19.51 20.11
C THR A 481 -1.97 19.89 18.91
N PHE A 482 -2.46 18.89 18.19
CA PHE A 482 -3.23 19.04 16.97
C PHE A 482 -4.51 18.17 17.03
N PRO A 483 -5.64 18.73 17.54
CA PRO A 483 -6.94 18.06 17.41
C PRO A 483 -7.57 18.36 16.05
N ALA A 484 -8.23 17.38 15.45
CA ALA A 484 -8.92 17.55 14.18
C ALA A 484 -10.11 16.63 13.98
N LEU A 485 -11.00 17.07 13.10
CA LEU A 485 -12.11 16.28 12.59
C LEU A 485 -11.92 16.12 11.08
N ALA A 486 -11.85 14.88 10.62
CA ALA A 486 -11.88 14.52 9.21
C ALA A 486 -13.24 13.88 8.87
N SER A 487 -13.66 13.96 7.62
CA SER A 487 -14.94 13.39 7.17
C SER A 487 -14.88 13.01 5.71
N SER A 488 -15.66 12.02 5.33
CA SER A 488 -15.79 11.57 3.95
C SER A 488 -17.24 11.34 3.59
N PHE A 489 -17.54 11.47 2.30
CA PHE A 489 -18.84 11.15 1.73
C PHE A 489 -18.64 10.68 0.29
N ALA A 490 -19.33 9.61 -0.10
CA ALA A 490 -19.47 9.22 -1.50
C ALA A 490 -20.91 8.84 -1.82
N ALA A 491 -21.29 9.08 -3.07
CA ALA A 491 -22.56 8.67 -3.63
C ALA A 491 -22.32 8.07 -5.00
N ILE A 492 -22.76 6.82 -5.19
CA ILE A 492 -22.59 6.05 -6.42
C ILE A 492 -23.98 5.70 -6.96
N TYR A 493 -24.26 6.09 -8.19
CA TYR A 493 -25.51 5.79 -8.87
C TYR A 493 -25.29 4.83 -10.04
N SER A 494 -25.99 3.71 -10.02
CA SER A 494 -25.95 2.65 -11.03
C SER A 494 -27.06 2.83 -12.06
N PHE A 495 -26.76 3.43 -13.22
CA PHE A 495 -27.74 3.57 -14.32
C PHE A 495 -28.17 2.23 -14.88
N SER A 496 -27.35 1.23 -14.77
CA SER A 496 -27.58 -0.15 -15.18
C SER A 496 -26.52 -1.06 -14.55
N ASN A 497 -26.65 -2.37 -14.72
CA ASN A 497 -25.64 -3.36 -14.30
C ASN A 497 -24.27 -3.16 -14.98
N ARG A 498 -24.12 -2.17 -15.89
CA ARG A 498 -22.89 -1.91 -16.64
C ARG A 498 -22.32 -0.52 -16.47
N ILE A 499 -23.14 0.45 -16.11
CA ILE A 499 -22.71 1.85 -16.03
C ILE A 499 -23.07 2.39 -14.68
N SER A 500 -22.07 2.87 -13.96
CA SER A 500 -22.24 3.63 -12.73
C SER A 500 -21.43 4.93 -12.78
N THR A 501 -21.87 5.91 -12.03
CA THR A 501 -21.14 7.17 -11.80
C THR A 501 -21.15 7.48 -10.32
N GLY A 502 -20.12 8.15 -9.83
CA GLY A 502 -20.08 8.52 -8.43
C GLY A 502 -19.34 9.82 -8.20
N VAL A 503 -19.65 10.44 -7.08
CA VAL A 503 -18.96 11.59 -6.53
C VAL A 503 -18.40 11.24 -5.17
N SER A 504 -17.23 11.78 -4.84
CA SER A 504 -16.60 11.59 -3.54
C SER A 504 -16.05 12.92 -3.02
N LEU A 505 -16.18 13.10 -1.72
CA LEU A 505 -15.64 14.22 -0.97
C LEU A 505 -14.88 13.67 0.23
N LEU A 506 -13.65 14.13 0.45
CA LEU A 506 -12.84 13.79 1.62
C LEU A 506 -12.24 15.07 2.20
N HIS A 507 -12.66 15.44 3.40
CA HIS A 507 -12.00 16.44 4.21
C HIS A 507 -10.95 15.76 5.09
N SER A 508 -9.70 16.02 4.79
CA SER A 508 -8.53 15.38 5.42
C SER A 508 -7.81 16.34 6.36
N PHE A 509 -7.02 15.75 7.25
CA PHE A 509 -6.17 16.45 8.19
C PHE A 509 -4.85 15.69 8.36
N ARG A 510 -3.73 16.42 8.45
CA ARG A 510 -2.43 15.89 8.80
C ARG A 510 -1.73 16.82 9.79
N ALA A 511 -1.36 16.31 10.96
CA ALA A 511 -0.46 17.00 11.86
C ALA A 511 0.96 17.04 11.23
N PRO A 512 1.73 18.11 11.45
CA PRO A 512 3.16 18.09 11.11
C PRO A 512 3.88 16.93 11.83
N SER A 513 4.81 16.28 11.12
CA SER A 513 5.66 15.23 11.71
C SER A 513 6.68 15.84 12.71
N LEU A 514 7.33 14.97 13.48
CA LEU A 514 8.41 15.41 14.40
C LEU A 514 9.55 16.07 13.63
N GLU A 515 9.88 15.54 12.45
CA GLU A 515 10.93 16.07 11.60
C GLU A 515 10.56 17.42 10.98
N GLU A 516 9.34 17.55 10.46
CA GLU A 516 8.84 18.84 9.93
C GLU A 516 8.86 19.96 11.00
N LEU A 517 8.64 19.59 12.26
CA LEU A 517 8.66 20.55 13.37
C LEU A 517 10.07 20.86 13.87
N TYR A 518 10.93 19.83 14.00
CA TYR A 518 12.10 19.95 14.86
C TYR A 518 13.44 19.60 14.20
N SER A 519 13.48 19.20 12.90
CA SER A 519 14.75 18.87 12.26
C SER A 519 15.68 20.07 12.19
N GLU A 520 16.96 19.86 12.49
CA GLU A 520 18.03 20.81 12.29
C GLU A 520 19.33 20.05 12.02
N GLY A 521 19.65 19.82 10.74
CA GLY A 521 20.86 19.10 10.42
C GLY A 521 21.01 18.70 8.96
N PRO A 522 22.21 18.21 8.63
CA PRO A 522 22.43 17.61 7.32
C PRO A 522 21.68 16.28 7.21
N HIS A 523 20.95 16.11 6.13
CA HIS A 523 20.41 14.85 5.67
C HIS A 523 21.22 14.45 4.43
N LEU A 524 22.30 13.73 4.71
CA LEU A 524 23.38 13.56 3.74
C LEU A 524 22.93 12.74 2.54
N ALA A 525 22.20 11.67 2.79
CA ALA A 525 21.70 10.80 1.76
C ALA A 525 20.62 11.46 0.88
N SER A 526 19.90 12.48 1.37
CA SER A 526 18.93 13.25 0.58
C SER A 526 19.51 14.52 -0.09
N TYR A 527 20.81 14.79 0.10
CA TYR A 527 21.52 15.96 -0.42
C TYR A 527 20.94 17.30 0.05
N SER A 528 20.47 17.34 1.29
CA SER A 528 19.81 18.51 1.87
C SER A 528 20.35 18.85 3.26
N TYR A 529 20.24 20.12 3.63
CA TYR A 529 20.30 20.55 5.03
C TYR A 529 18.88 20.92 5.45
N GLU A 530 18.29 20.11 6.31
CA GLU A 530 16.89 20.25 6.68
C GLU A 530 16.72 21.18 7.87
N ILE A 531 15.73 22.07 7.76
CA ILE A 531 15.38 23.08 8.74
C ILE A 531 13.89 22.95 9.04
N GLY A 532 13.58 22.43 10.22
CA GLY A 532 12.22 22.33 10.72
C GLY A 532 11.60 23.67 11.04
N ASN A 533 10.30 23.67 11.33
CA ASN A 533 9.60 24.86 11.76
C ASN A 533 8.61 24.52 12.89
N PRO A 534 8.97 24.86 14.16
CA PRO A 534 8.12 24.58 15.31
C PRO A 534 6.75 25.26 15.28
N GLU A 535 6.55 26.27 14.42
CA GLU A 535 5.30 27.04 14.30
C GLU A 535 4.38 26.54 13.17
N LEU A 536 4.69 25.41 12.51
CA LEU A 536 3.84 24.87 11.45
C LEU A 536 2.42 24.61 11.95
N ASN A 537 1.46 25.00 11.13
CA ASN A 537 0.07 24.64 11.29
C ASN A 537 -0.20 23.28 10.62
N PRO A 538 -1.25 22.54 11.04
CA PRO A 538 -1.60 21.29 10.40
C PRO A 538 -2.04 21.50 8.95
N GLU A 539 -1.73 20.51 8.13
CA GLU A 539 -2.26 20.45 6.77
C GLU A 539 -3.73 20.07 6.79
N ARG A 540 -4.54 20.73 5.95
CA ARG A 540 -5.95 20.41 5.75
C ARG A 540 -6.24 20.40 4.26
N GLY A 541 -6.86 19.32 3.81
CA GLY A 541 -7.20 19.11 2.41
C GLY A 541 -8.69 18.83 2.22
N LEU A 542 -9.24 19.28 1.09
CA LEU A 542 -10.55 18.91 0.61
C LEU A 542 -10.40 18.26 -0.76
N ALA A 543 -10.45 16.93 -0.80
CA ALA A 543 -10.43 16.16 -2.03
C ALA A 543 -11.85 15.99 -2.56
N LYS A 544 -12.00 16.17 -3.86
CA LYS A 544 -13.24 16.02 -4.62
C LYS A 544 -12.96 15.14 -5.82
N GLU A 545 -13.82 14.17 -6.07
CA GLU A 545 -13.70 13.29 -7.22
C GLU A 545 -15.04 13.08 -7.87
N LEU A 546 -15.03 12.98 -9.19
CA LEU A 546 -16.14 12.51 -10.01
C LEU A 546 -15.61 11.39 -10.90
N PHE A 547 -16.32 10.26 -10.93
CA PHE A 547 -15.93 9.14 -11.78
C PHE A 547 -17.13 8.55 -12.53
N ILE A 548 -16.83 7.91 -13.65
CA ILE A 548 -17.75 7.06 -14.40
C ILE A 548 -17.09 5.72 -14.68
N ARG A 549 -17.84 4.63 -14.48
CA ARG A 549 -17.40 3.26 -14.70
C ARG A 549 -18.30 2.57 -15.70
N TYR A 550 -17.66 1.81 -16.56
CA TYR A 550 -18.32 0.84 -17.44
C TYR A 550 -17.78 -0.54 -17.15
N ARG A 551 -18.67 -1.52 -16.94
CA ARG A 551 -18.31 -2.91 -16.64
C ARG A 551 -19.15 -3.85 -17.48
N SER A 552 -18.49 -4.82 -18.11
CA SER A 552 -19.13 -5.91 -18.84
C SER A 552 -18.22 -7.14 -18.83
N ASN A 553 -18.72 -8.29 -19.26
CA ASN A 553 -17.94 -9.53 -19.34
C ASN A 553 -16.70 -9.44 -20.28
N ARG A 554 -16.57 -8.38 -21.08
CA ARG A 554 -15.48 -8.22 -22.06
C ARG A 554 -14.76 -6.90 -21.98
N ALA A 555 -15.24 -5.96 -21.18
CA ALA A 555 -14.62 -4.66 -21.09
C ALA A 555 -14.93 -4.01 -19.74
N ASN A 556 -13.90 -3.43 -19.14
CA ASN A 556 -14.00 -2.52 -18.01
C ASN A 556 -13.35 -1.20 -18.41
N ALA A 557 -13.93 -0.10 -17.99
CA ALA A 557 -13.33 1.21 -18.15
C ALA A 557 -13.72 2.11 -16.97
N GLU A 558 -12.78 2.89 -16.52
CA GLU A 558 -13.01 3.92 -15.50
C GLU A 558 -12.37 5.23 -15.97
N PHE A 559 -13.11 6.30 -15.83
CA PHE A 559 -12.62 7.66 -16.01
C PHE A 559 -12.93 8.46 -14.75
N ALA A 560 -11.91 9.13 -14.21
CA ALA A 560 -12.04 9.97 -13.03
C ALA A 560 -11.42 11.35 -13.26
N ILE A 561 -12.02 12.36 -12.67
CA ILE A 561 -11.46 13.70 -12.51
C ILE A 561 -11.40 14.00 -11.02
N PHE A 562 -10.33 14.62 -10.58
CA PHE A 562 -10.11 14.95 -9.18
C PHE A 562 -9.61 16.39 -9.01
N HIS A 563 -9.90 16.94 -7.84
CA HIS A 563 -9.50 18.27 -7.44
C HIS A 563 -9.31 18.32 -5.92
N ASN A 564 -8.09 18.62 -5.48
CA ASN A 564 -7.70 18.66 -4.08
C ASN A 564 -7.27 20.09 -3.71
N ASP A 565 -7.98 20.75 -2.80
CA ASP A 565 -7.60 22.04 -2.25
C ASP A 565 -6.91 21.84 -0.91
N PHE A 566 -5.77 22.45 -0.71
CA PHE A 566 -5.06 22.50 0.56
C PHE A 566 -5.00 23.91 1.11
N SER A 567 -5.47 24.11 2.33
CA SER A 567 -5.32 25.39 3.03
C SER A 567 -3.94 25.59 3.64
N ASN A 568 -3.18 24.50 3.84
CA ASN A 568 -1.81 24.53 4.37
C ASN A 568 -1.08 23.25 3.94
N TYR A 569 -0.58 23.21 2.70
CA TYR A 569 0.21 22.10 2.18
C TYR A 569 1.64 22.18 2.74
N LEU A 570 2.06 21.16 3.47
CA LEU A 570 3.37 21.09 4.11
C LEU A 570 4.39 20.43 3.17
N TYR A 571 5.54 21.06 2.97
CA TYR A 571 6.63 20.49 2.18
C TYR A 571 7.98 21.12 2.55
N ALA A 572 9.07 20.42 2.26
CA ALA A 572 10.42 20.94 2.37
C ALA A 572 10.74 21.79 1.13
N ARG A 573 10.85 23.09 1.31
CA ARG A 573 11.16 24.06 0.25
C ARG A 573 12.66 24.21 0.13
N ASP A 574 13.23 23.94 -1.04
CA ASP A 574 14.58 24.36 -1.39
C ASP A 574 14.64 25.89 -1.42
N THR A 575 15.57 26.47 -0.70
CA THR A 575 15.79 27.92 -0.66
C THR A 575 16.79 28.41 -1.70
N GLY A 576 17.48 27.47 -2.39
CA GLY A 576 18.60 27.77 -3.29
C GLY A 576 19.81 28.39 -2.57
N GLN A 577 19.82 28.41 -1.24
CA GLN A 577 20.90 29.00 -0.45
C GLN A 577 21.73 27.89 0.20
N PRO A 578 23.04 27.87 0.01
CA PRO A 578 23.93 26.96 0.71
C PRO A 578 23.82 27.16 2.23
N ASN A 579 23.93 26.06 3.00
CA ASN A 579 23.95 26.15 4.44
C ASN A 579 25.29 26.72 4.94
N ASN A 580 25.24 27.57 5.96
CA ASN A 580 26.45 28.21 6.51
C ASN A 580 27.42 27.22 7.19
N ARG A 581 26.92 26.10 7.74
CA ARG A 581 27.71 25.04 8.39
C ARG A 581 28.18 23.96 7.41
N ARG A 582 27.37 23.72 6.35
CA ARG A 582 27.58 22.73 5.30
C ARG A 582 27.33 23.41 3.94
N PRO A 583 28.32 24.19 3.44
CA PRO A 583 28.16 24.94 2.18
C PRO A 583 27.97 24.06 0.93
N ASP A 584 28.24 22.78 1.04
CA ASP A 584 28.02 21.73 0.06
C ASP A 584 26.52 21.31 -0.03
N LEU A 585 25.67 21.70 0.92
CA LEU A 585 24.24 21.37 0.95
C LEU A 585 23.40 22.65 0.92
N ASN A 586 22.29 22.64 0.17
CA ASN A 586 21.28 23.69 0.22
C ASN A 586 20.37 23.54 1.44
N ASN A 587 19.87 24.67 1.93
CA ASN A 587 18.85 24.72 2.98
C ASN A 587 17.50 24.31 2.39
N TYR A 588 16.88 23.29 3.01
CA TYR A 588 15.50 22.89 2.78
C TYR A 588 14.68 23.22 4.03
N GLN A 589 13.83 24.22 3.92
CA GLN A 589 13.01 24.69 5.04
C GLN A 589 11.59 24.14 4.95
N PHE A 590 11.09 23.55 6.02
CA PHE A 590 9.70 23.12 6.09
C PHE A 590 8.76 24.31 6.18
N VAL A 591 7.84 24.39 5.23
CA VAL A 591 6.87 25.48 5.10
C VAL A 591 5.47 24.93 4.83
N GLY A 592 4.45 25.73 5.17
CA GLY A 592 3.08 25.47 4.80
C GLY A 592 2.56 26.56 3.85
N THR A 593 1.85 26.16 2.81
CA THR A 593 1.29 27.08 1.81
C THR A 593 -0.08 26.59 1.32
N GLU A 594 -0.90 27.50 0.80
CA GLU A 594 -2.08 27.10 0.04
C GLU A 594 -1.64 26.42 -1.25
N ALA A 595 -2.29 25.31 -1.61
CA ALA A 595 -2.00 24.58 -2.82
C ALA A 595 -3.25 23.91 -3.40
N VAL A 596 -3.22 23.70 -4.71
CA VAL A 596 -4.27 23.01 -5.45
C VAL A 596 -3.64 21.94 -6.32
N LEU A 597 -4.16 20.70 -6.24
CA LEU A 597 -3.81 19.60 -7.12
C LEU A 597 -5.06 19.12 -7.85
N TYR A 598 -5.00 19.01 -9.17
CA TYR A 598 -6.14 18.54 -9.96
C TYR A 598 -5.66 17.73 -11.16
N GLY A 599 -6.54 16.87 -11.68
CA GLY A 599 -6.14 16.03 -12.79
C GLY A 599 -7.21 15.05 -13.23
N THR A 600 -6.78 14.15 -14.11
CA THR A 600 -7.63 13.13 -14.70
C THR A 600 -6.92 11.78 -14.73
N GLU A 601 -7.68 10.71 -14.56
CA GLU A 601 -7.25 9.34 -14.72
C GLU A 601 -8.21 8.61 -15.67
N PHE A 602 -7.66 7.72 -16.47
CA PHE A 602 -8.42 6.77 -17.27
C PHE A 602 -7.75 5.41 -17.22
N SER A 603 -8.54 4.37 -17.06
CA SER A 603 -8.09 2.99 -17.25
C SER A 603 -9.15 2.20 -18.02
N ALA A 604 -8.73 1.30 -18.88
CA ALA A 604 -9.61 0.39 -19.57
C ALA A 604 -8.90 -0.91 -19.92
N ASP A 605 -9.64 -2.01 -19.85
CA ASP A 605 -9.28 -3.31 -20.36
C ASP A 605 -10.41 -3.86 -21.22
N VAL A 606 -10.06 -4.35 -22.40
CA VAL A 606 -11.02 -4.80 -23.42
C VAL A 606 -10.56 -6.11 -24.03
N GLN A 607 -11.37 -7.14 -23.87
CA GLN A 607 -11.27 -8.38 -24.63
C GLN A 607 -11.97 -8.21 -25.99
N PHE A 608 -11.24 -7.86 -27.02
CA PHE A 608 -11.82 -7.59 -28.35
C PHE A 608 -11.94 -8.85 -29.24
N LEU A 609 -11.14 -9.90 -28.95
CA LEU A 609 -11.26 -11.26 -29.49
C LEU A 609 -11.17 -12.26 -28.36
N ASN A 610 -11.55 -13.52 -28.59
CA ASN A 610 -11.59 -14.52 -27.53
C ASN A 610 -10.25 -14.69 -26.77
N ASN A 611 -9.13 -14.47 -27.44
CA ASN A 611 -7.79 -14.69 -26.89
C ASN A 611 -6.97 -13.39 -26.76
N PHE A 612 -7.53 -12.23 -27.08
CA PHE A 612 -6.77 -10.98 -27.10
C PHE A 612 -7.39 -9.94 -26.21
N VAL A 613 -6.55 -9.35 -25.36
CA VAL A 613 -6.91 -8.26 -24.45
C VAL A 613 -6.03 -7.05 -24.74
N ALA A 614 -6.64 -5.88 -24.79
CA ALA A 614 -5.96 -4.60 -24.76
C ALA A 614 -6.23 -3.92 -23.43
N GLU A 615 -5.18 -3.46 -22.75
CA GLU A 615 -5.26 -2.65 -21.53
C GLU A 615 -4.69 -1.27 -21.82
N GLY A 616 -5.29 -0.23 -21.27
CA GLY A 616 -4.81 1.14 -21.41
C GLY A 616 -4.98 1.92 -20.11
N SER A 617 -4.01 2.75 -19.78
CA SER A 617 -4.12 3.70 -18.67
C SER A 617 -3.51 5.05 -19.05
N LEU A 618 -4.12 6.12 -18.56
CA LEU A 618 -3.59 7.49 -18.67
C LEU A 618 -3.70 8.15 -17.29
N SER A 619 -2.77 9.02 -16.99
CA SER A 619 -2.84 9.90 -15.82
C SER A 619 -2.23 11.26 -16.13
N TYR A 620 -2.87 12.31 -15.64
CA TYR A 620 -2.40 13.67 -15.73
C TYR A 620 -2.70 14.43 -14.45
N THR A 621 -1.67 14.98 -13.83
CA THR A 621 -1.78 15.73 -12.58
C THR A 621 -1.11 17.08 -12.75
N LEU A 622 -1.81 18.12 -12.33
CA LEU A 622 -1.29 19.48 -12.20
C LEU A 622 -1.34 19.89 -10.73
N ALA A 623 -0.32 20.60 -10.29
CA ALA A 623 -0.26 21.11 -8.93
C ALA A 623 0.41 22.48 -8.88
N GLU A 624 -0.21 23.38 -8.13
CA GLU A 624 0.24 24.75 -7.95
C GLU A 624 0.13 25.15 -6.48
N ARG A 625 1.07 25.96 -6.02
CA ARG A 625 1.01 26.61 -4.72
C ARG A 625 0.84 28.12 -4.85
N THR A 626 0.22 28.73 -3.85
CA THR A 626 0.22 30.18 -3.71
C THR A 626 1.61 30.68 -3.32
N VAL A 627 2.04 31.78 -3.94
CA VAL A 627 3.29 32.46 -3.61
C VAL A 627 2.97 33.69 -2.75
N PRO A 628 3.33 33.70 -1.45
CA PRO A 628 3.06 34.83 -0.59
C PRO A 628 3.75 36.13 -1.09
N GLU A 629 3.14 37.28 -0.85
CA GLU A 629 3.71 38.58 -1.26
C GLU A 629 5.14 38.81 -0.73
N SER A 630 5.42 38.34 0.49
CA SER A 630 6.76 38.41 1.08
C SER A 630 7.80 37.61 0.28
N GLU A 631 7.41 36.45 -0.26
CA GLU A 631 8.25 35.63 -1.11
C GLU A 631 8.44 36.29 -2.48
N GLN A 632 7.39 36.81 -3.10
CA GLN A 632 7.47 37.55 -4.36
C GLN A 632 8.45 38.72 -4.27
N GLN A 633 8.38 39.48 -3.18
CA GLN A 633 9.28 40.61 -2.93
C GLN A 633 10.75 40.17 -2.74
N THR A 634 10.98 39.03 -2.09
CA THR A 634 12.33 38.53 -1.79
C THR A 634 12.97 37.87 -3.00
N THR A 635 12.18 37.10 -3.78
CA THR A 635 12.68 36.33 -4.93
C THR A 635 12.57 37.07 -6.26
N GLY A 636 11.81 38.17 -6.32
CA GLY A 636 11.48 38.88 -7.56
C GLY A 636 10.53 38.09 -8.49
N TYR A 637 9.88 37.04 -7.99
CA TYR A 637 8.92 36.24 -8.74
C TYR A 637 7.56 36.96 -8.82
N ASN A 638 7.10 37.28 -10.02
CA ASN A 638 5.96 38.19 -10.25
C ASN A 638 4.63 37.46 -10.48
N SER A 639 4.44 36.22 -10.07
CA SER A 639 3.17 35.49 -10.16
C SER A 639 2.67 35.10 -8.79
N ASP A 640 1.34 35.06 -8.63
CA ASP A 640 0.67 34.66 -7.39
C ASP A 640 0.67 33.14 -7.19
N THR A 641 0.99 32.38 -8.23
CA THR A 641 1.09 30.91 -8.18
C THR A 641 2.38 30.39 -8.80
N ARG A 642 2.85 29.26 -8.32
CA ARG A 642 4.01 28.54 -8.83
C ARG A 642 3.74 27.01 -8.81
N PRO A 643 4.22 26.23 -9.80
CA PRO A 643 4.12 24.79 -9.73
C PRO A 643 4.73 24.22 -8.43
N LEU A 644 4.11 23.20 -7.86
CA LEU A 644 4.72 22.40 -6.80
C LEU A 644 5.85 21.53 -7.39
N PRO A 645 6.91 21.28 -6.62
CA PRO A 645 7.98 20.38 -7.06
C PRO A 645 7.51 18.90 -7.06
N GLN A 646 8.21 18.08 -7.85
CA GLN A 646 8.05 16.63 -7.92
C GLN A 646 6.62 16.18 -8.28
N ILE A 647 6.03 16.87 -9.24
CA ILE A 647 4.73 16.49 -9.81
C ILE A 647 4.96 15.63 -11.05
N PRO A 648 4.33 14.46 -11.17
CA PRO A 648 4.55 13.56 -12.30
C PRO A 648 4.12 14.21 -13.63
N PRO A 649 4.80 13.89 -14.75
CA PRO A 649 4.37 14.27 -16.08
C PRO A 649 3.07 13.56 -16.47
N PHE A 650 2.45 13.93 -17.60
CA PHE A 650 1.45 13.10 -18.24
C PHE A 650 2.03 11.73 -18.56
N LYS A 651 1.37 10.65 -18.14
CA LYS A 651 1.77 9.26 -18.38
C LYS A 651 0.65 8.48 -19.08
N ALA A 652 1.06 7.58 -19.97
CA ALA A 652 0.16 6.63 -20.61
C ALA A 652 0.84 5.26 -20.74
N ASN A 653 0.07 4.21 -20.46
CA ASN A 653 0.48 2.83 -20.69
C ASN A 653 -0.52 2.16 -21.62
N PHE A 654 -0.02 1.38 -22.55
CA PHE A 654 -0.82 0.55 -23.44
C PHE A 654 -0.24 -0.85 -23.48
N THR A 655 -1.04 -1.84 -23.10
CA THR A 655 -0.65 -3.25 -23.08
C THR A 655 -1.54 -4.03 -24.05
N PHE A 656 -0.92 -4.87 -24.84
CA PHE A 656 -1.57 -5.82 -25.73
C PHE A 656 -1.13 -7.22 -25.36
N LYS A 657 -2.09 -8.12 -25.08
CA LYS A 657 -1.79 -9.49 -24.67
C LYS A 657 -2.65 -10.54 -25.33
N TYR A 658 -2.04 -11.67 -25.59
CA TYR A 658 -2.67 -12.91 -26.00
C TYR A 658 -2.74 -13.85 -24.79
N LEU A 659 -3.91 -14.43 -24.58
CA LEU A 659 -4.20 -15.39 -23.52
C LEU A 659 -4.79 -16.66 -24.14
N ASN A 660 -4.40 -17.83 -23.65
CA ASN A 660 -5.08 -19.06 -24.03
C ASN A 660 -5.60 -19.83 -22.80
N SER A 661 -6.48 -20.81 -23.04
CA SER A 661 -7.05 -21.67 -22.00
C SER A 661 -6.01 -22.52 -21.27
N ASP A 662 -4.85 -22.77 -21.89
CA ASP A 662 -3.79 -23.63 -21.34
C ASP A 662 -2.85 -22.87 -20.40
N GLY A 663 -3.20 -21.65 -20.01
CA GLY A 663 -2.46 -20.83 -19.06
C GLY A 663 -1.28 -20.05 -19.64
N LEU A 664 -1.19 -19.90 -20.97
CA LEU A 664 -0.18 -19.07 -21.63
C LEU A 664 -0.71 -17.63 -21.79
N GLU A 665 0.08 -16.66 -21.29
CA GLU A 665 -0.07 -15.24 -21.52
C GLU A 665 1.21 -14.71 -22.20
N ILE A 666 1.07 -13.99 -23.31
CA ILE A 666 2.18 -13.32 -24.00
C ILE A 666 1.73 -11.92 -24.37
N GLY A 667 2.56 -10.93 -24.13
CA GLY A 667 2.19 -9.56 -24.45
C GLY A 667 3.36 -8.59 -24.57
N SER A 668 2.98 -7.36 -24.90
CA SER A 668 3.87 -6.22 -24.94
C SER A 668 3.19 -5.01 -24.31
N ARG A 669 3.98 -4.11 -23.74
CA ARG A 669 3.54 -2.85 -23.17
C ARG A 669 4.36 -1.71 -23.74
N VAL A 670 3.68 -0.64 -24.10
CA VAL A 670 4.30 0.66 -24.40
C VAL A 670 4.02 1.58 -23.22
N ARG A 671 5.09 2.15 -22.66
CA ARG A 671 5.01 3.17 -21.61
C ARG A 671 5.44 4.52 -22.19
N PHE A 672 4.61 5.52 -21.98
CA PHE A 672 4.86 6.89 -22.43
C PHE A 672 4.85 7.83 -21.22
N ALA A 673 5.82 8.75 -21.18
CA ALA A 673 5.78 9.93 -20.34
C ALA A 673 6.08 11.16 -21.18
N ALA A 674 5.33 12.23 -20.99
CA ALA A 674 5.58 13.51 -21.63
C ALA A 674 6.77 14.23 -20.96
N GLU A 675 7.29 15.25 -21.63
CA GLU A 675 8.19 16.22 -21.01
C GLU A 675 7.50 16.84 -19.77
N GLN A 676 8.29 17.05 -18.68
CA GLN A 676 7.84 17.81 -17.53
C GLN A 676 8.67 19.09 -17.42
N ASP A 677 8.06 20.17 -17.87
CA ASP A 677 8.62 21.52 -17.85
C ASP A 677 7.93 22.45 -16.82
N ARG A 678 6.82 22.00 -16.23
CA ARG A 678 6.13 22.68 -15.12
C ARG A 678 6.75 22.25 -13.79
N VAL A 679 7.88 22.85 -13.48
CA VAL A 679 8.74 22.48 -12.34
C VAL A 679 8.61 23.45 -11.19
N GLY A 680 8.91 22.97 -9.97
CA GLY A 680 9.00 23.79 -8.77
C GLY A 680 10.19 24.74 -8.77
N GLU A 681 10.38 25.43 -7.66
CA GLU A 681 11.53 26.31 -7.47
C GLU A 681 12.82 25.48 -7.38
N PHE A 682 13.85 25.88 -8.15
CA PHE A 682 15.15 25.17 -8.24
C PHE A 682 15.09 23.72 -8.75
N GLU A 683 13.94 23.28 -9.26
CA GLU A 683 13.77 21.95 -9.86
C GLU A 683 14.07 21.99 -11.36
N THR A 684 14.72 20.96 -11.87
CA THR A 684 15.04 20.80 -13.29
C THR A 684 13.91 20.11 -14.04
N SER A 685 13.71 20.47 -15.31
CA SER A 685 12.80 19.77 -16.23
C SER A 685 13.36 18.39 -16.61
N THR A 686 12.49 17.51 -17.11
CA THR A 686 12.87 16.21 -17.68
C THR A 686 12.24 16.01 -19.04
N GLU A 687 12.98 15.43 -19.98
CA GLU A 687 12.49 15.09 -21.30
C GLU A 687 11.47 13.96 -21.24
N GLY A 688 10.55 13.93 -22.22
CA GLY A 688 9.61 12.83 -22.38
C GLY A 688 10.28 11.58 -22.95
N TYR A 689 9.66 10.41 -22.73
CA TYR A 689 10.19 9.14 -23.21
C TYR A 689 9.10 8.16 -23.65
N VAL A 690 9.53 7.18 -24.45
CA VAL A 690 8.71 6.02 -24.85
C VAL A 690 9.51 4.74 -24.59
N LEU A 691 8.98 3.83 -23.82
CA LEU A 691 9.59 2.54 -23.51
C LEU A 691 8.75 1.41 -24.06
N LEU A 692 9.41 0.35 -24.50
CA LEU A 692 8.78 -0.90 -24.91
C LEU A 692 9.17 -2.01 -23.94
N ASP A 693 8.17 -2.67 -23.38
CA ASP A 693 8.33 -3.89 -22.58
C ASP A 693 7.68 -5.07 -23.31
N ALA A 694 8.14 -6.29 -23.02
CA ALA A 694 7.54 -7.53 -23.49
C ALA A 694 7.49 -8.53 -22.34
N PHE A 695 6.50 -9.42 -22.32
CA PHE A 695 6.35 -10.42 -21.28
C PHE A 695 5.72 -11.70 -21.79
N ALA A 696 6.01 -12.79 -21.06
CA ALA A 696 5.35 -14.07 -21.23
C ALA A 696 5.16 -14.72 -19.85
N GLN A 697 3.99 -15.27 -19.62
CA GLN A 697 3.71 -16.09 -18.44
C GLN A 697 3.15 -17.44 -18.88
N TYR A 698 3.51 -18.49 -18.15
CA TYR A 698 2.98 -19.82 -18.40
C TYR A 698 2.68 -20.53 -17.08
N ARG A 699 1.45 -21.03 -16.99
CA ARG A 699 0.95 -21.76 -15.83
C ARG A 699 0.82 -23.24 -16.18
N ILE A 700 1.28 -24.12 -15.30
CA ILE A 700 1.15 -25.56 -15.41
C ILE A 700 0.39 -26.07 -14.20
N ASP A 701 -0.83 -26.54 -14.42
CA ASP A 701 -1.65 -27.16 -13.39
C ASP A 701 -1.25 -28.62 -13.20
N GLY A 702 -0.39 -28.90 -12.23
CA GLY A 702 0.00 -30.24 -11.84
C GLY A 702 -0.97 -30.83 -10.81
N ARG A 703 -0.92 -32.17 -10.62
CA ARG A 703 -1.79 -32.87 -9.66
C ARG A 703 -1.64 -32.44 -8.19
N LYS A 704 -0.51 -31.90 -7.79
CA LYS A 704 -0.22 -31.49 -6.40
C LYS A 704 0.28 -30.06 -6.30
N PHE A 705 0.77 -29.51 -7.40
CA PHE A 705 1.43 -28.23 -7.45
C PHE A 705 0.93 -27.41 -8.63
N LEU A 706 0.76 -26.14 -8.42
CA LEU A 706 0.55 -25.15 -9.48
C LEU A 706 1.89 -24.47 -9.75
N HIS A 707 2.42 -24.60 -10.96
CA HIS A 707 3.68 -23.98 -11.36
C HIS A 707 3.39 -22.75 -12.21
N THR A 708 4.05 -21.64 -11.94
CA THR A 708 3.97 -20.43 -12.74
C THR A 708 5.36 -19.96 -13.11
N PHE A 709 5.57 -19.70 -14.39
CA PHE A 709 6.75 -19.08 -14.94
C PHE A 709 6.38 -17.72 -15.49
N ALA A 710 7.13 -16.68 -15.17
CA ALA A 710 6.97 -15.35 -15.77
C ALA A 710 8.32 -14.85 -16.27
N LEU A 711 8.36 -14.40 -17.51
CA LEU A 711 9.51 -13.80 -18.15
C LEU A 711 9.13 -12.39 -18.58
N ASN A 712 9.77 -11.40 -18.02
CA ASN A 712 9.55 -10.00 -18.33
C ASN A 712 10.80 -9.37 -18.93
N PHE A 713 10.64 -8.60 -19.97
CA PHE A 713 11.67 -7.78 -20.60
C PHE A 713 11.25 -6.33 -20.49
N ASN A 714 11.93 -5.56 -19.66
CA ASN A 714 11.67 -4.14 -19.46
C ASN A 714 12.67 -3.32 -20.27
N ASN A 715 12.23 -2.19 -20.82
CA ASN A 715 13.04 -1.31 -21.65
C ASN A 715 13.80 -2.08 -22.74
N VAL A 716 13.08 -2.83 -23.58
CA VAL A 716 13.63 -3.75 -24.62
C VAL A 716 14.59 -3.04 -25.58
N LEU A 717 14.35 -1.76 -25.82
CA LEU A 717 15.18 -0.96 -26.72
C LEU A 717 16.39 -0.32 -26.04
N ASN A 718 16.60 -0.56 -24.75
CA ASN A 718 17.64 0.04 -23.92
C ASN A 718 17.66 1.57 -24.06
N GLN A 719 16.46 2.19 -24.08
CA GLN A 719 16.26 3.62 -24.18
C GLN A 719 16.77 4.32 -22.92
N GLU A 720 17.55 5.37 -23.07
CA GLU A 720 17.87 6.30 -21.99
C GLU A 720 16.64 7.12 -21.64
N TYR A 721 16.32 7.19 -20.33
CA TYR A 721 15.18 7.97 -19.83
C TYR A 721 15.38 8.36 -18.36
N TYR A 722 14.61 9.37 -17.92
CA TYR A 722 14.68 9.93 -16.58
C TYR A 722 13.29 9.99 -15.95
N ASN A 723 13.14 9.42 -14.75
CA ASN A 723 11.92 9.59 -13.97
C ASN A 723 11.93 10.98 -13.31
N HIS A 724 10.94 11.82 -13.59
CA HIS A 724 10.88 13.17 -13.06
C HIS A 724 10.91 13.23 -11.53
N LEU A 725 10.35 12.22 -10.86
CA LEU A 725 10.28 12.13 -9.40
C LEU A 725 11.52 11.50 -8.77
N SER A 726 12.51 11.06 -9.57
CA SER A 726 13.78 10.57 -9.05
C SER A 726 14.62 11.74 -8.51
N ARG A 727 15.14 11.60 -7.29
CA ARG A 727 16.02 12.60 -6.66
C ARG A 727 17.39 12.69 -7.32
N ILE A 728 17.74 11.67 -8.08
CA ILE A 728 19.02 11.58 -8.81
C ILE A 728 18.87 11.78 -10.32
N LYS A 729 17.72 12.31 -10.79
CA LYS A 729 17.44 12.51 -12.22
C LYS A 729 18.47 13.38 -12.94
N ASP A 730 19.09 14.32 -12.24
CA ASP A 730 20.11 15.19 -12.81
C ASP A 730 21.50 14.55 -12.86
N LEU A 731 21.67 13.42 -12.19
CA LEU A 731 22.94 12.71 -12.07
C LEU A 731 22.98 11.46 -12.94
N ARG A 732 21.88 10.73 -13.04
CA ARG A 732 21.84 9.40 -13.65
C ARG A 732 20.49 9.10 -14.32
N PRO A 733 20.50 8.39 -15.46
CA PRO A 733 19.27 7.85 -16.06
C PRO A 733 18.75 6.66 -15.25
N GLU A 734 17.51 6.30 -15.53
CA GLU A 734 16.85 5.12 -15.01
C GLU A 734 17.44 3.80 -15.60
N PRO A 735 17.10 2.62 -15.04
CA PRO A 735 17.62 1.34 -15.49
C PRO A 735 17.46 1.09 -17.00
N GLY A 736 18.49 0.53 -17.62
CA GLY A 736 18.48 0.12 -19.02
C GLY A 736 17.65 -1.14 -19.26
N PHE A 737 18.02 -1.93 -20.26
CA PHE A 737 17.39 -3.22 -20.54
C PHE A 737 17.46 -4.18 -19.34
N ASN A 738 16.30 -4.75 -18.96
CA ASN A 738 16.22 -5.77 -17.92
C ASN A 738 15.44 -6.98 -18.41
N ALA A 739 16.02 -8.19 -18.26
CA ALA A 739 15.31 -9.44 -18.36
C ALA A 739 15.12 -10.00 -16.95
N ASN A 740 13.88 -10.28 -16.59
CA ASN A 740 13.48 -10.81 -15.29
C ASN A 740 12.79 -12.16 -15.49
N LEU A 741 13.26 -13.20 -14.79
CA LEU A 741 12.68 -14.54 -14.80
C LEU A 741 12.20 -14.90 -13.40
N LEU A 742 10.90 -15.10 -13.24
CA LEU A 742 10.27 -15.54 -12.01
C LEU A 742 9.71 -16.95 -12.19
N TYR A 743 10.01 -17.82 -11.23
CA TYR A 743 9.34 -19.11 -11.06
C TYR A 743 8.68 -19.15 -9.69
N ARG A 744 7.38 -19.49 -9.66
CA ARG A 744 6.62 -19.71 -8.42
C ARG A 744 5.88 -21.04 -8.47
N ILE A 745 5.92 -21.75 -7.38
CA ILE A 745 5.18 -22.98 -7.14
C ILE A 745 4.23 -22.80 -5.96
N TYR A 746 2.98 -23.23 -6.11
CA TYR A 746 1.98 -23.27 -5.03
C TYR A 746 1.67 -24.74 -4.69
N PHE A 747 1.41 -25.02 -3.39
CA PHE A 747 1.15 -26.37 -2.87
C PHE A 747 0.11 -26.39 -1.73
#